data_0829475b33f0142d941a906573a29ac8
#
_entry.id   0829475b33f0142d941a906573a29ac8
#
_cell.length_a   1.000
_cell.length_b   1.000
_cell.length_c   1.000
_cell.angle_alpha   90.00
_cell.angle_beta   90.00
_cell.angle_gamma   90.00
#
_symmetry.space_group_name_H-M   'P 1'
#
loop_
_entity.id
_entity.type
_entity.pdbx_description
1 polymer ?
#
loop_
_entity_poly.entity_id
_entity_poly.type
_entity_poly.pdbx_seq_one_letter_code
_entity_poly.pdbx_strand_id
1 'polypeptide(L)'
;MMSALYTVLLGALALSAGYPMDAAANTNPYFTIQVVDQQTGRGVPLVELQTVNNIRYVTDSNGIVAFFEPGLMNRRVFFHVRSHGYQFPKDGFGFRGKALQVTPGGSAKLTIERINIAQRLYRVTGGGIYRDSVLVGRPVPIRQPLLNGLVLGQDSVLNTVYHGKIYWFWGDTNRPGYPLGNFHMPGATSELPSRGGLDPEVGVDLCYFVDQQGFARPTAQMPGEGPTWLDGLVTLRDETGRQRMFARYVKIKNVLEVYQQGLVELNDQQQRFEKVAEFAIDAPVVPGGHPLKHTVHGVPYVYFAAPYPLVRVRATPEDLRRLARYEAFTCLQAGSRLDHPQLDRGEDGGLRYAWKKNTPPVGPKEQADLIQAGHLRPEEALLQLQDRDTGKPVFAHRGSVYWNRFRNKWVMIAVQSGGSSFLGEVWYAEAETPLGPWVYAVKIVTHDQYSFYNPKQHPVFDKDGGRTIFFEGTYANTFSGNPDQTPRYDYNQIMYKLDLGDPRLAIPAPVLQLSDDLPDRFGTYRQAGGRHWRVAGVGGDARATRSGHAQAASPGKIAFFALDRPVRGQTVSVRQVKTGDGHPALKVGDSPTGAGEEIAFYALPLDTEHRLKTVQPLYEFSRAKDNRRAYSTDPSWSAPGFDRSGRPICLVWRNPGPKILP
;
A
#
# COMPACT_ATOMS: atom_id res chain seq x y z
N MET A 1 -62.60 -17.73 -64.71
CA MET A 1 -63.62 -16.74 -65.01
C MET A 1 -63.30 -15.54 -64.14
N MET A 2 -62.53 -14.53 -64.64
CA MET A 2 -63.10 -13.28 -65.22
C MET A 2 -64.01 -12.60 -64.21
N SER A 3 -63.79 -11.39 -63.67
CA SER A 3 -63.53 -10.10 -64.30
C SER A 3 -63.26 -9.09 -63.21
N ALA A 4 -62.13 -8.32 -63.21
CA ALA A 4 -62.06 -6.97 -63.79
C ALA A 4 -62.67 -5.82 -62.94
N LEU A 5 -61.77 -4.98 -62.42
CA LEU A 5 -61.62 -3.51 -62.50
C LEU A 5 -62.79 -2.62 -62.05
N TYR A 6 -62.54 -1.66 -61.18
CA TYR A 6 -62.46 -0.22 -61.52
C TYR A 6 -61.83 0.64 -60.41
N THR A 7 -60.89 1.45 -60.84
CA THR A 7 -60.18 2.49 -60.12
C THR A 7 -61.01 3.75 -60.01
N VAL A 8 -61.12 4.40 -58.87
CA VAL A 8 -61.46 5.82 -58.74
C VAL A 8 -60.49 6.54 -57.85
N LEU A 9 -59.71 7.42 -58.48
CA LEU A 9 -58.88 8.44 -57.86
C LEU A 9 -59.79 9.58 -57.37
N LEU A 10 -59.70 9.92 -56.05
CA LEU A 10 -60.19 11.20 -55.54
C LEU A 10 -59.01 11.82 -54.75
N GLY A 11 -58.41 12.85 -55.34
CA GLY A 11 -57.43 13.66 -54.71
C GLY A 11 -58.02 14.56 -53.63
N ALA A 12 -57.57 14.44 -52.42
CA ALA A 12 -57.78 15.42 -51.37
C ALA A 12 -56.45 16.13 -51.09
N LEU A 13 -56.31 17.40 -51.51
CA LEU A 13 -55.25 18.30 -51.03
C LEU A 13 -55.55 18.57 -49.56
N ALA A 14 -54.73 17.97 -48.68
CA ALA A 14 -54.62 18.40 -47.30
C ALA A 14 -53.48 19.41 -47.20
N LEU A 15 -53.79 20.68 -46.99
CA LEU A 15 -52.82 21.68 -46.49
C LEU A 15 -52.38 21.27 -45.09
N SER A 16 -51.20 20.67 -44.98
CA SER A 16 -50.49 20.51 -43.70
C SER A 16 -49.89 21.86 -43.32
N ALA A 17 -50.54 22.61 -42.44
CA ALA A 17 -49.91 23.66 -41.68
C ALA A 17 -48.81 23.00 -40.83
N GLY A 18 -47.56 23.09 -41.31
CA GLY A 18 -46.37 22.71 -40.53
C GLY A 18 -46.24 23.66 -39.33
N TYR A 19 -46.65 23.15 -38.16
CA TYR A 19 -46.13 23.77 -36.93
C TYR A 19 -44.64 23.51 -36.92
N PRO A 20 -43.81 24.56 -36.72
CA PRO A 20 -42.40 24.33 -36.46
C PRO A 20 -42.35 23.54 -35.14
N MET A 21 -41.99 22.27 -35.17
CA MET A 21 -41.46 21.61 -34.01
C MET A 21 -40.16 22.35 -33.67
N ASP A 22 -40.25 23.32 -32.76
CA ASP A 22 -39.09 23.77 -32.06
C ASP A 22 -38.40 22.49 -31.56
N ALA A 23 -37.26 22.20 -32.12
CA ALA A 23 -36.32 21.26 -31.56
C ALA A 23 -35.99 21.82 -30.18
N ALA A 24 -36.74 21.38 -29.14
CA ALA A 24 -36.42 21.66 -27.77
C ALA A 24 -34.98 21.23 -27.61
N ALA A 25 -34.09 22.20 -27.58
CA ALA A 25 -32.71 21.99 -27.20
C ALA A 25 -32.80 21.21 -25.89
N ASN A 26 -32.29 19.98 -25.89
CA ASN A 26 -32.26 19.10 -24.72
C ASN A 26 -31.31 19.75 -23.72
N THR A 27 -31.77 20.85 -23.11
CA THR A 27 -31.00 21.60 -22.12
C THR A 27 -30.98 20.74 -20.87
N ASN A 28 -29.85 20.07 -20.65
CA ASN A 28 -29.57 19.34 -19.43
C ASN A 28 -29.87 20.27 -18.22
N PRO A 29 -30.87 19.97 -17.36
CA PRO A 29 -31.31 20.87 -16.30
C PRO A 29 -30.34 20.87 -15.13
N TYR A 30 -29.36 19.97 -15.09
CA TYR A 30 -28.47 19.81 -13.94
C TYR A 30 -27.44 20.94 -13.85
N PHE A 31 -27.29 21.52 -12.66
CA PHE A 31 -26.11 22.34 -12.33
C PHE A 31 -24.93 21.44 -12.04
N THR A 32 -23.78 21.77 -12.60
CA THR A 32 -22.55 20.93 -12.50
C THR A 32 -21.50 21.62 -11.66
N ILE A 33 -20.96 20.97 -10.65
CA ILE A 33 -19.77 21.41 -9.93
C ILE A 33 -18.63 20.43 -10.21
N GLN A 34 -17.52 20.90 -10.77
CA GLN A 34 -16.29 20.12 -10.93
C GLN A 34 -15.28 20.55 -9.87
N VAL A 35 -14.80 19.60 -9.07
CA VAL A 35 -13.72 19.81 -8.09
C VAL A 35 -12.43 19.21 -8.61
N VAL A 36 -11.36 20.01 -8.68
CA VAL A 36 -10.07 19.60 -9.21
C VAL A 36 -8.95 19.76 -8.20
N ASP A 37 -7.96 18.88 -8.28
CA ASP A 37 -6.69 18.95 -7.55
C ASP A 37 -5.86 20.12 -8.09
N GLN A 38 -5.42 21.01 -7.21
CA GLN A 38 -4.64 22.21 -7.56
C GLN A 38 -3.30 21.86 -8.24
N GLN A 39 -2.68 20.75 -7.85
CA GLN A 39 -1.35 20.38 -8.35
C GLN A 39 -1.41 19.75 -9.74
N THR A 40 -2.48 19.03 -10.06
CA THR A 40 -2.57 18.20 -11.28
C THR A 40 -3.68 18.62 -12.22
N GLY A 41 -4.65 19.43 -11.77
CA GLY A 41 -5.85 19.78 -12.53
C GLY A 41 -6.84 18.62 -12.71
N ARG A 42 -6.53 17.42 -12.22
CA ARG A 42 -7.41 16.25 -12.28
C ARG A 42 -8.64 16.43 -11.38
N GLY A 43 -9.79 15.91 -11.83
CA GLY A 43 -10.98 15.80 -11.00
C GLY A 43 -10.72 14.98 -9.73
N VAL A 44 -11.21 15.45 -8.58
CA VAL A 44 -11.00 14.79 -7.28
C VAL A 44 -12.29 14.05 -6.88
N PRO A 45 -12.29 12.72 -6.83
CA PRO A 45 -13.42 11.94 -6.30
C PRO A 45 -13.53 12.11 -4.78
N LEU A 46 -14.68 11.77 -4.21
CA LEU A 46 -14.91 11.78 -2.76
C LEU A 46 -14.67 13.16 -2.13
N VAL A 47 -15.11 14.23 -2.82
CA VAL A 47 -15.23 15.56 -2.24
C VAL A 47 -16.68 15.81 -1.85
N GLU A 48 -16.94 16.05 -0.59
CA GLU A 48 -18.24 16.42 -0.09
C GLU A 48 -18.49 17.90 -0.30
N LEU A 49 -19.63 18.21 -0.90
CA LEU A 49 -20.19 19.56 -1.07
C LEU A 49 -21.51 19.61 -0.28
N GLN A 50 -21.51 20.35 0.82
CA GLN A 50 -22.67 20.43 1.71
C GLN A 50 -23.26 21.84 1.69
N THR A 51 -24.56 21.97 1.44
CA THR A 51 -25.28 23.24 1.52
C THR A 51 -25.51 23.65 2.97
N VAL A 52 -25.89 24.92 3.20
CA VAL A 52 -26.20 25.43 4.54
C VAL A 52 -27.36 24.69 5.21
N ASN A 53 -28.29 24.17 4.42
CA ASN A 53 -29.41 23.33 4.88
C ASN A 53 -29.12 21.82 4.84
N ASN A 54 -27.82 21.42 4.92
CA ASN A 54 -27.35 20.06 5.08
C ASN A 54 -27.61 19.08 3.92
N ILE A 55 -27.93 19.55 2.69
CA ILE A 55 -27.96 18.67 1.53
C ILE A 55 -26.51 18.33 1.16
N ARG A 56 -26.18 17.04 1.11
CA ARG A 56 -24.83 16.54 0.83
C ARG A 56 -24.74 15.95 -0.57
N TYR A 57 -23.78 16.42 -1.35
CA TYR A 57 -23.37 15.86 -2.63
C TYR A 57 -21.92 15.41 -2.52
N VAL A 58 -21.58 14.30 -3.19
CA VAL A 58 -20.21 13.77 -3.20
C VAL A 58 -19.78 13.57 -4.65
N THR A 59 -18.62 14.11 -5.01
CA THR A 59 -18.10 14.05 -6.39
C THR A 59 -17.85 12.61 -6.84
N ASP A 60 -18.19 12.32 -8.11
CA ASP A 60 -17.89 11.04 -8.76
C ASP A 60 -16.39 10.90 -9.12
N SER A 61 -16.00 9.83 -9.82
CA SER A 61 -14.60 9.56 -10.15
C SER A 61 -13.94 10.58 -11.08
N ASN A 62 -14.71 11.43 -11.77
CA ASN A 62 -14.20 12.59 -12.52
C ASN A 62 -14.20 13.89 -11.71
N GLY A 63 -14.50 13.83 -10.41
CA GLY A 63 -14.62 15.02 -9.55
C GLY A 63 -15.86 15.85 -9.81
N ILE A 64 -16.92 15.25 -10.34
CA ILE A 64 -18.16 15.93 -10.75
C ILE A 64 -19.30 15.64 -9.78
N VAL A 65 -20.06 16.68 -9.45
CA VAL A 65 -21.40 16.63 -8.89
C VAL A 65 -22.35 17.26 -9.88
N ALA A 66 -23.46 16.58 -10.18
CA ALA A 66 -24.55 17.08 -10.99
C ALA A 66 -25.86 16.96 -10.23
N PHE A 67 -26.57 18.07 -10.04
CA PHE A 67 -27.83 18.07 -9.30
C PHE A 67 -28.85 19.06 -9.88
N PHE A 68 -30.10 18.77 -9.62
CA PHE A 68 -31.22 19.66 -9.82
C PHE A 68 -32.04 19.67 -8.53
N GLU A 69 -32.01 20.80 -7.81
CA GLU A 69 -32.73 21.01 -6.56
C GLU A 69 -33.65 22.22 -6.71
N PRO A 70 -34.96 22.02 -6.90
CA PRO A 70 -35.87 23.13 -7.24
C PRO A 70 -35.75 24.36 -6.33
N GLY A 71 -35.58 24.16 -5.03
CA GLY A 71 -35.47 25.24 -4.07
C GLY A 71 -34.14 26.03 -4.13
N LEU A 72 -33.12 25.46 -4.77
CA LEU A 72 -31.79 26.07 -4.90
C LEU A 72 -31.51 26.64 -6.29
N MET A 73 -32.31 26.28 -7.31
CA MET A 73 -32.09 26.79 -8.67
C MET A 73 -32.37 28.29 -8.75
N ASN A 74 -31.56 28.98 -9.56
CA ASN A 74 -31.52 30.43 -9.72
C ASN A 74 -31.19 31.20 -8.42
N ARG A 75 -30.55 30.53 -7.47
CA ARG A 75 -30.12 31.13 -6.20
C ARG A 75 -28.59 31.14 -6.08
N ARG A 76 -28.09 32.02 -5.22
CA ARG A 76 -26.72 32.00 -4.76
C ARG A 76 -26.66 31.07 -3.54
N VAL A 77 -25.96 29.92 -3.69
CA VAL A 77 -25.90 28.85 -2.69
C VAL A 77 -24.48 28.69 -2.19
N PHE A 78 -24.29 28.66 -0.89
CA PHE A 78 -22.98 28.37 -0.28
C PHE A 78 -22.82 26.86 -0.12
N PHE A 79 -21.66 26.36 -0.57
CA PHE A 79 -21.25 24.95 -0.42
C PHE A 79 -20.04 24.88 0.50
N HIS A 80 -20.16 24.20 1.63
CA HIS A 80 -19.01 23.72 2.40
C HIS A 80 -18.29 22.66 1.59
N VAL A 81 -16.94 22.71 1.59
CA VAL A 81 -16.10 21.78 0.82
C VAL A 81 -15.23 20.98 1.79
N ARG A 82 -15.38 19.67 1.82
CA ARG A 82 -14.61 18.74 2.65
C ARG A 82 -14.11 17.56 1.83
N SER A 83 -12.91 17.06 2.15
CA SER A 83 -12.42 15.81 1.60
C SER A 83 -11.24 15.27 2.42
N HIS A 84 -11.19 13.97 2.61
CA HIS A 84 -10.04 13.33 3.27
C HIS A 84 -8.75 13.60 2.48
N GLY A 85 -7.71 14.05 3.17
CA GLY A 85 -6.40 14.30 2.56
C GLY A 85 -6.32 15.48 1.59
N TYR A 86 -7.35 16.34 1.60
CA TYR A 86 -7.40 17.60 0.86
C TYR A 86 -7.93 18.71 1.75
N GLN A 87 -7.59 19.95 1.42
CA GLN A 87 -8.13 21.12 2.09
C GLN A 87 -8.61 22.18 1.10
N PHE A 88 -9.70 22.87 1.48
CA PHE A 88 -10.20 24.06 0.80
C PHE A 88 -9.84 25.30 1.64
N PRO A 89 -9.50 26.46 1.04
CA PRO A 89 -9.17 27.65 1.80
C PRO A 89 -10.29 28.08 2.77
N LYS A 90 -9.93 28.61 3.92
CA LYS A 90 -10.88 29.24 4.85
C LYS A 90 -11.19 30.67 4.40
N ASP A 91 -12.44 31.09 4.57
CA ASP A 91 -12.83 32.49 4.47
C ASP A 91 -12.50 33.25 5.77
N GLY A 92 -12.86 34.53 5.82
CA GLY A 92 -12.62 35.40 6.98
C GLY A 92 -13.34 34.97 8.26
N PHE A 93 -14.37 34.14 8.18
CA PHE A 93 -15.10 33.56 9.32
C PHE A 93 -14.64 32.13 9.66
N GLY A 94 -13.66 31.61 8.94
CA GLY A 94 -13.13 30.28 9.16
C GLY A 94 -13.86 29.14 8.42
N PHE A 95 -14.88 29.42 7.62
CA PHE A 95 -15.58 28.42 6.82
C PHE A 95 -14.76 28.02 5.60
N ARG A 96 -14.71 26.72 5.32
CA ARG A 96 -14.13 26.16 4.10
C ARG A 96 -15.25 25.93 3.09
N GLY A 97 -15.42 26.85 2.13
CA GLY A 97 -16.51 26.75 1.16
C GLY A 97 -16.57 27.93 0.21
N LYS A 98 -17.56 27.91 -0.70
CA LYS A 98 -17.78 28.95 -1.69
C LYS A 98 -19.26 29.11 -2.03
N ALA A 99 -19.71 30.35 -2.15
CA ALA A 99 -21.03 30.67 -2.69
C ALA A 99 -20.99 30.65 -4.22
N LEU A 100 -21.88 29.87 -4.85
CA LEU A 100 -22.00 29.72 -6.29
C LEU A 100 -23.38 30.19 -6.76
N GLN A 101 -23.46 30.80 -7.94
CA GLN A 101 -24.72 31.06 -8.61
C GLN A 101 -25.19 29.77 -9.30
N VAL A 102 -26.23 29.14 -8.76
CA VAL A 102 -26.77 27.87 -9.25
C VAL A 102 -27.85 28.17 -10.30
N THR A 103 -27.63 27.72 -11.54
CA THR A 103 -28.58 27.91 -12.65
C THR A 103 -28.79 26.58 -13.38
N PRO A 104 -30.01 26.31 -13.92
CA PRO A 104 -30.23 25.14 -14.75
C PRO A 104 -29.22 25.08 -15.92
N GLY A 105 -28.59 23.94 -16.14
CA GLY A 105 -27.57 23.74 -17.18
C GLY A 105 -26.25 24.48 -16.95
N GLY A 106 -26.12 25.24 -15.86
CA GLY A 106 -24.91 25.98 -15.52
C GLY A 106 -23.82 25.10 -14.92
N SER A 107 -22.60 25.67 -14.77
CA SER A 107 -21.48 24.96 -14.16
C SER A 107 -20.55 25.86 -13.37
N ALA A 108 -19.84 25.24 -12.40
CA ALA A 108 -18.78 25.88 -11.62
C ALA A 108 -17.59 24.94 -11.47
N LYS A 109 -16.40 25.54 -11.31
CA LYS A 109 -15.16 24.80 -11.01
C LYS A 109 -14.61 25.25 -9.67
N LEU A 110 -14.29 24.29 -8.81
CA LEU A 110 -13.61 24.49 -7.54
C LEU A 110 -12.23 23.83 -7.58
N THR A 111 -11.26 24.47 -6.96
CA THR A 111 -9.89 23.93 -6.83
C THR A 111 -9.63 23.61 -5.37
N ILE A 112 -9.10 22.44 -5.09
CA ILE A 112 -8.80 21.94 -3.75
C ILE A 112 -7.33 21.52 -3.66
N GLU A 113 -6.68 21.86 -2.54
CA GLU A 113 -5.26 21.55 -2.31
C GLU A 113 -5.10 20.14 -1.71
N ARG A 114 -4.20 19.35 -2.26
CA ARG A 114 -3.89 18.00 -1.76
C ARG A 114 -2.83 18.07 -0.66
N ILE A 115 -3.16 17.55 0.53
CA ILE A 115 -2.24 17.40 1.66
C ILE A 115 -1.67 15.97 1.78
N ASN A 116 -2.38 14.95 1.30
CA ASN A 116 -1.83 13.61 1.18
C ASN A 116 -0.66 13.57 0.19
N ILE A 117 0.32 12.71 0.43
CA ILE A 117 1.40 12.46 -0.54
C ILE A 117 0.85 11.67 -1.73
N ALA A 118 0.09 10.60 -1.46
CA ALA A 118 -0.58 9.84 -2.51
C ALA A 118 -1.79 10.59 -3.09
N GLN A 119 -1.99 10.46 -4.40
CA GLN A 119 -3.10 11.04 -5.13
C GLN A 119 -4.25 10.05 -5.25
N ARG A 120 -5.46 10.43 -4.79
CA ARG A 120 -6.68 9.65 -5.01
C ARG A 120 -7.14 9.75 -6.46
N LEU A 121 -7.39 8.61 -7.12
CA LEU A 121 -7.66 8.58 -8.55
C LEU A 121 -9.14 8.37 -8.89
N TYR A 122 -9.73 7.28 -8.45
CA TYR A 122 -11.12 6.87 -8.78
C TYR A 122 -11.60 5.73 -7.87
N ARG A 123 -12.91 5.46 -7.90
CA ARG A 123 -13.47 4.22 -7.36
C ARG A 123 -13.29 3.06 -8.34
N VAL A 124 -12.82 1.92 -7.85
CA VAL A 124 -12.68 0.68 -8.64
C VAL A 124 -13.99 -0.10 -8.70
N THR A 125 -14.71 -0.14 -7.58
CA THR A 125 -15.97 -0.91 -7.43
C THR A 125 -17.14 0.00 -7.05
N GLY A 126 -18.36 -0.54 -7.14
CA GLY A 126 -19.58 0.07 -6.64
C GLY A 126 -20.51 0.68 -7.69
N GLY A 127 -21.67 1.12 -7.23
CA GLY A 127 -22.68 1.76 -8.07
C GLY A 127 -22.40 3.25 -8.30
N GLY A 128 -22.71 3.73 -9.52
CA GLY A 128 -22.61 5.15 -9.86
C GLY A 128 -21.20 5.71 -9.84
N ILE A 129 -20.18 4.93 -10.25
CA ILE A 129 -18.76 5.35 -10.26
C ILE A 129 -18.57 6.66 -11.03
N TYR A 130 -19.28 6.85 -12.14
CA TYR A 130 -19.30 8.04 -12.98
C TYR A 130 -20.72 8.59 -13.19
N ARG A 131 -21.63 8.41 -12.24
CA ARG A 131 -23.04 8.78 -12.39
C ARG A 131 -23.23 10.23 -12.81
N ASP A 132 -22.58 11.14 -12.10
CA ASP A 132 -22.80 12.58 -12.31
C ASP A 132 -22.18 13.03 -13.65
N SER A 133 -21.04 12.43 -14.03
CA SER A 133 -20.43 12.61 -15.36
C SER A 133 -21.39 12.15 -16.48
N VAL A 134 -22.01 10.98 -16.34
CA VAL A 134 -22.97 10.45 -17.33
C VAL A 134 -24.20 11.35 -17.45
N LEU A 135 -24.76 11.84 -16.32
CA LEU A 135 -25.92 12.73 -16.31
C LEU A 135 -25.71 14.01 -17.12
N VAL A 136 -24.46 14.51 -17.16
CA VAL A 136 -24.14 15.76 -17.88
C VAL A 136 -23.35 15.52 -19.17
N GLY A 137 -23.37 14.28 -19.69
CA GLY A 137 -22.77 13.93 -20.98
C GLY A 137 -21.24 14.04 -21.03
N ARG A 138 -20.55 13.93 -19.87
CA ARG A 138 -19.08 13.93 -19.82
C ARG A 138 -18.51 12.56 -20.19
N PRO A 139 -17.38 12.50 -20.91
CA PRO A 139 -16.71 11.24 -21.21
C PRO A 139 -16.33 10.46 -19.95
N VAL A 140 -16.48 9.14 -20.01
CA VAL A 140 -16.10 8.20 -18.94
C VAL A 140 -15.24 7.09 -19.51
N PRO A 141 -14.20 6.61 -18.78
CA PRO A 141 -13.21 5.70 -19.35
C PRO A 141 -13.64 4.23 -19.35
N ILE A 142 -14.59 3.82 -18.49
CA ILE A 142 -14.99 2.43 -18.32
C ILE A 142 -16.28 2.11 -19.05
N ARG A 143 -16.45 0.86 -19.49
CA ARG A 143 -17.63 0.43 -20.28
C ARG A 143 -18.92 0.42 -19.48
N GLN A 144 -18.85 0.16 -18.18
CA GLN A 144 -20.03 0.07 -17.30
C GLN A 144 -19.93 1.06 -16.13
N PRO A 145 -20.18 2.37 -16.37
CA PRO A 145 -19.92 3.43 -15.40
C PRO A 145 -20.97 3.57 -14.30
N LEU A 146 -22.16 2.94 -14.46
CA LEU A 146 -23.28 3.14 -13.54
C LEU A 146 -23.46 1.99 -12.55
N LEU A 147 -23.58 0.76 -13.06
CA LEU A 147 -23.82 -0.40 -12.20
C LEU A 147 -23.30 -1.67 -12.88
N ASN A 148 -22.06 -2.01 -12.60
CA ASN A 148 -21.41 -3.18 -13.19
C ASN A 148 -21.64 -4.41 -12.29
N GLY A 149 -22.15 -5.51 -12.86
CA GLY A 149 -22.43 -6.75 -12.13
C GLY A 149 -23.41 -6.58 -10.95
N LEU A 150 -24.27 -5.57 -10.98
CA LEU A 150 -25.17 -5.16 -9.87
C LEU A 150 -24.46 -4.95 -8.54
N VAL A 151 -23.17 -4.58 -8.56
CA VAL A 151 -22.35 -4.36 -7.37
C VAL A 151 -22.51 -2.92 -6.88
N LEU A 152 -22.96 -2.75 -5.63
CA LEU A 152 -22.99 -1.44 -4.96
C LEU A 152 -21.78 -1.17 -4.08
N GLY A 153 -21.12 -2.19 -3.59
CA GLY A 153 -19.93 -2.08 -2.76
C GLY A 153 -19.30 -3.44 -2.51
N GLN A 154 -17.99 -3.45 -2.28
CA GLN A 154 -17.20 -4.66 -2.03
C GLN A 154 -16.02 -4.33 -1.14
N ASP A 155 -15.59 -5.30 -0.31
CA ASP A 155 -14.39 -5.14 0.51
C ASP A 155 -13.22 -6.03 0.07
N SER A 156 -12.03 -5.72 0.61
CA SER A 156 -10.84 -6.59 0.68
C SER A 156 -10.44 -7.25 -0.64
N VAL A 157 -9.81 -6.48 -1.52
CA VAL A 157 -9.37 -6.96 -2.83
C VAL A 157 -8.26 -8.01 -2.74
N LEU A 158 -8.42 -9.07 -3.51
CA LEU A 158 -7.35 -10.00 -3.90
C LEU A 158 -7.22 -9.97 -5.43
N ASN A 159 -6.01 -9.91 -5.95
CA ASN A 159 -5.79 -10.06 -7.38
C ASN A 159 -4.45 -10.72 -7.71
N THR A 160 -4.39 -11.33 -8.86
CA THR A 160 -3.17 -11.91 -9.43
C THR A 160 -3.26 -11.94 -10.95
N VAL A 161 -2.12 -11.99 -11.62
CA VAL A 161 -2.06 -12.23 -13.07
C VAL A 161 -2.18 -13.73 -13.32
N TYR A 162 -3.15 -14.11 -14.16
CA TYR A 162 -3.43 -15.49 -14.52
C TYR A 162 -3.86 -15.58 -15.98
N HIS A 163 -3.26 -16.47 -16.77
CA HIS A 163 -3.51 -16.63 -18.22
C HIS A 163 -3.52 -15.31 -19.00
N GLY A 164 -2.64 -14.36 -18.59
CA GLY A 164 -2.45 -13.10 -19.30
C GLY A 164 -3.50 -12.02 -19.04
N LYS A 165 -4.39 -12.21 -18.07
CA LYS A 165 -5.35 -11.25 -17.54
C LYS A 165 -5.11 -11.02 -16.06
N ILE A 166 -5.67 -9.95 -15.50
CA ILE A 166 -5.75 -9.75 -14.05
C ILE A 166 -7.06 -10.37 -13.59
N TYR A 167 -6.98 -11.31 -12.63
CA TYR A 167 -8.12 -11.86 -11.92
C TYR A 167 -8.28 -11.15 -10.60
N TRP A 168 -9.49 -10.72 -10.32
CA TRP A 168 -9.88 -9.95 -9.13
C TRP A 168 -10.91 -10.74 -8.34
N PHE A 169 -10.78 -10.72 -7.01
CA PHE A 169 -11.74 -11.30 -6.09
C PHE A 169 -11.89 -10.35 -4.90
N TRP A 170 -13.11 -10.25 -4.39
CA TRP A 170 -13.42 -9.38 -3.25
C TRP A 170 -14.14 -10.17 -2.18
N GLY A 171 -14.19 -9.63 -0.96
CA GLY A 171 -14.97 -10.15 0.14
C GLY A 171 -16.46 -9.96 -0.05
N ASP A 172 -17.15 -9.64 1.02
CA ASP A 172 -18.59 -9.45 1.02
C ASP A 172 -19.02 -8.34 0.06
N THR A 173 -20.17 -8.54 -0.60
CA THR A 173 -20.59 -7.69 -1.72
C THR A 173 -22.06 -7.28 -1.59
N ASN A 174 -22.30 -5.97 -1.64
CA ASN A 174 -23.65 -5.37 -1.62
C ASN A 174 -24.28 -5.34 -3.01
N ARG A 175 -25.60 -5.50 -3.06
CA ARG A 175 -26.41 -5.36 -4.28
C ARG A 175 -27.61 -4.44 -4.05
N PRO A 176 -28.26 -3.90 -5.11
CA PRO A 176 -29.42 -3.00 -4.95
C PRO A 176 -30.59 -3.58 -4.16
N GLY A 177 -30.81 -4.89 -4.28
CA GLY A 177 -31.95 -5.57 -3.65
C GLY A 177 -31.70 -6.00 -2.20
N TYR A 178 -30.45 -6.02 -1.74
CA TYR A 178 -30.11 -6.45 -0.38
C TYR A 178 -28.70 -6.02 0.01
N PRO A 179 -28.46 -5.47 1.22
CA PRO A 179 -27.11 -5.24 1.73
C PRO A 179 -26.40 -6.58 1.94
N LEU A 180 -25.09 -6.65 1.62
CA LEU A 180 -24.27 -7.85 1.72
C LEU A 180 -24.87 -9.08 1.01
N GLY A 181 -25.22 -8.95 -0.28
CA GLY A 181 -25.91 -9.99 -1.03
C GLY A 181 -25.06 -11.18 -1.49
N ASN A 182 -23.72 -11.09 -1.46
CA ASN A 182 -22.81 -12.18 -1.78
C ASN A 182 -21.70 -12.27 -0.74
N PHE A 183 -21.57 -13.43 -0.11
CA PHE A 183 -20.62 -13.72 0.97
C PHE A 183 -19.55 -14.77 0.57
N HIS A 184 -19.38 -15.04 -0.72
CA HIS A 184 -18.55 -16.14 -1.23
C HIS A 184 -17.63 -15.68 -2.34
N MET A 185 -16.96 -14.55 -2.13
CA MET A 185 -15.91 -14.02 -3.01
C MET A 185 -16.36 -13.87 -4.47
N PRO A 186 -17.12 -12.84 -4.83
CA PRO A 186 -17.35 -12.52 -6.24
C PRO A 186 -16.04 -12.19 -6.95
N GLY A 187 -15.98 -12.43 -8.24
CA GLY A 187 -14.78 -12.21 -9.03
C GLY A 187 -15.05 -11.50 -10.36
N ALA A 188 -13.96 -10.94 -10.90
CA ALA A 188 -13.94 -10.31 -12.22
C ALA A 188 -12.58 -10.54 -12.88
N THR A 189 -12.51 -10.24 -14.18
CA THR A 189 -11.25 -10.09 -14.90
C THR A 189 -11.11 -8.67 -15.44
N SER A 190 -9.86 -8.24 -15.66
CA SER A 190 -9.53 -7.09 -16.49
C SER A 190 -8.33 -7.40 -17.37
N GLU A 191 -8.18 -6.67 -18.47
CA GLU A 191 -7.00 -6.77 -19.32
C GLU A 191 -5.79 -6.11 -18.63
N LEU A 192 -4.61 -6.63 -18.91
CA LEU A 192 -3.36 -5.95 -18.53
C LEU A 192 -3.23 -4.64 -19.33
N PRO A 193 -2.71 -3.55 -18.73
CA PRO A 193 -2.41 -2.32 -19.49
C PRO A 193 -1.57 -2.58 -20.75
N SER A 194 -0.61 -3.50 -20.68
CA SER A 194 0.22 -3.91 -21.81
C SER A 194 -0.49 -4.76 -22.87
N ARG A 195 -1.75 -5.15 -22.64
CA ARG A 195 -2.56 -6.01 -23.52
C ARG A 195 -3.93 -5.40 -23.84
N GLY A 196 -4.02 -4.08 -23.90
CA GLY A 196 -5.25 -3.36 -24.23
C GLY A 196 -6.13 -2.99 -23.05
N GLY A 197 -5.70 -3.24 -21.82
CA GLY A 197 -6.34 -2.69 -20.62
C GLY A 197 -6.15 -1.18 -20.49
N LEU A 198 -7.00 -0.55 -19.70
CA LEU A 198 -6.88 0.88 -19.43
C LEU A 198 -5.58 1.22 -18.70
N ASP A 199 -5.07 2.42 -18.94
CA ASP A 199 -4.01 3.00 -18.12
C ASP A 199 -4.51 3.07 -16.66
N PRO A 200 -3.75 2.56 -15.67
CA PRO A 200 -4.17 2.55 -14.27
C PRO A 200 -4.35 3.95 -13.67
N GLU A 201 -3.86 5.01 -14.30
CA GLU A 201 -4.21 6.39 -13.92
C GLU A 201 -5.63 6.78 -14.35
N VAL A 202 -6.20 6.06 -15.31
CA VAL A 202 -7.51 6.38 -15.91
C VAL A 202 -8.62 5.54 -15.31
N GLY A 203 -8.39 4.25 -15.13
CA GLY A 203 -9.42 3.35 -14.61
C GLY A 203 -9.05 1.87 -14.70
N VAL A 204 -9.91 1.01 -14.16
CA VAL A 204 -9.89 -0.44 -14.35
C VAL A 204 -11.24 -0.86 -14.91
N ASP A 205 -11.24 -1.48 -16.09
CA ASP A 205 -12.45 -1.93 -16.75
C ASP A 205 -12.74 -3.39 -16.39
N LEU A 206 -13.56 -3.58 -15.35
CA LEU A 206 -13.88 -4.89 -14.78
C LEU A 206 -14.93 -5.62 -15.59
N CYS A 207 -14.69 -6.92 -15.86
CA CYS A 207 -15.66 -7.86 -16.41
C CYS A 207 -16.02 -8.89 -15.33
N TYR A 208 -17.12 -8.65 -14.59
CA TYR A 208 -17.57 -9.54 -13.52
C TYR A 208 -18.04 -10.90 -14.03
N PHE A 209 -17.77 -11.95 -13.24
CA PHE A 209 -18.46 -13.23 -13.40
C PHE A 209 -19.87 -13.08 -12.82
N VAL A 210 -20.88 -13.10 -13.68
CA VAL A 210 -22.26 -12.87 -13.26
C VAL A 210 -23.11 -14.15 -13.29
N ASP A 211 -24.19 -14.16 -12.50
CA ASP A 211 -25.24 -15.15 -12.54
C ASP A 211 -26.31 -14.83 -13.61
N GLN A 212 -27.37 -15.63 -13.67
CA GLN A 212 -28.46 -15.45 -14.63
C GLN A 212 -29.24 -14.14 -14.43
N GLN A 213 -29.19 -13.54 -13.23
CA GLN A 213 -29.80 -12.26 -12.90
C GLN A 213 -28.86 -11.08 -13.17
N GLY A 214 -27.63 -11.32 -13.64
CA GLY A 214 -26.60 -10.31 -13.88
C GLY A 214 -25.87 -9.84 -12.63
N PHE A 215 -26.08 -10.48 -11.47
CA PHE A 215 -25.34 -10.16 -10.25
C PHE A 215 -24.01 -10.91 -10.19
N ALA A 216 -22.98 -10.26 -9.66
CA ALA A 216 -21.66 -10.86 -9.43
C ALA A 216 -21.77 -12.15 -8.61
N ARG A 217 -21.50 -13.30 -9.27
CA ARG A 217 -21.74 -14.62 -8.69
C ARG A 217 -20.66 -15.06 -7.71
N PRO A 218 -20.97 -15.99 -6.79
CA PRO A 218 -20.01 -16.67 -5.96
C PRO A 218 -18.91 -17.39 -6.79
N THR A 219 -17.63 -17.22 -6.42
CA THR A 219 -16.52 -17.96 -7.01
C THR A 219 -15.88 -18.95 -6.04
N ALA A 220 -16.10 -18.80 -4.72
CA ALA A 220 -15.48 -19.62 -3.67
C ALA A 220 -16.50 -20.16 -2.67
N GLN A 221 -17.67 -20.60 -3.13
CA GLN A 221 -18.68 -21.19 -2.25
C GLN A 221 -18.27 -22.61 -1.82
N MET A 222 -17.79 -22.74 -0.56
CA MET A 222 -17.49 -24.05 0.04
C MET A 222 -18.72 -24.58 0.79
N PRO A 223 -18.85 -25.93 0.91
CA PRO A 223 -19.91 -26.55 1.70
C PRO A 223 -19.94 -26.08 3.16
N GLY A 224 -21.13 -26.08 3.76
CA GLY A 224 -21.34 -25.66 5.13
C GLY A 224 -21.92 -24.24 5.27
N GLU A 225 -22.33 -23.88 6.47
CA GLU A 225 -22.99 -22.61 6.77
C GLU A 225 -22.06 -21.41 6.70
N GLY A 226 -22.64 -20.22 6.48
CA GLY A 226 -21.98 -18.94 6.55
C GLY A 226 -21.01 -18.63 5.41
N PRO A 227 -20.32 -17.49 5.46
CA PRO A 227 -19.41 -17.00 4.45
C PRO A 227 -18.24 -17.93 4.15
N THR A 228 -17.73 -17.83 2.91
CA THR A 228 -16.41 -18.35 2.55
C THR A 228 -15.54 -17.18 2.13
N TRP A 229 -14.45 -16.91 2.86
CA TRP A 229 -13.49 -15.87 2.50
C TRP A 229 -12.18 -16.49 2.04
N LEU A 230 -11.56 -15.84 1.05
CA LEU A 230 -10.24 -16.20 0.55
C LEU A 230 -9.17 -15.25 1.09
N ASP A 231 -7.96 -15.76 1.21
CA ASP A 231 -6.76 -15.00 1.55
C ASP A 231 -5.52 -15.66 0.89
N GLY A 232 -4.40 -14.94 0.78
CA GLY A 232 -3.17 -15.53 0.25
C GLY A 232 -3.24 -15.98 -1.22
N LEU A 233 -3.98 -15.27 -2.08
CA LEU A 233 -4.17 -15.60 -3.50
C LEU A 233 -2.85 -15.59 -4.27
N VAL A 234 -2.46 -16.72 -4.86
CA VAL A 234 -1.19 -16.88 -5.59
C VAL A 234 -1.34 -17.71 -6.86
N THR A 235 -0.62 -17.29 -7.91
CA THR A 235 -0.46 -18.08 -9.14
C THR A 235 0.92 -18.73 -9.16
N LEU A 236 0.97 -20.05 -9.33
CA LEU A 236 2.19 -20.81 -9.51
C LEU A 236 2.17 -21.55 -10.85
N ARG A 237 3.33 -22.07 -11.27
CA ARG A 237 3.43 -23.05 -12.36
C ARG A 237 3.64 -24.44 -11.77
N ASP A 238 2.93 -25.41 -12.31
CA ASP A 238 3.19 -26.81 -12.01
C ASP A 238 4.41 -27.35 -12.79
N GLU A 239 4.74 -28.62 -12.61
CA GLU A 239 5.87 -29.28 -13.25
C GLU A 239 5.77 -29.30 -14.79
N THR A 240 4.56 -29.19 -15.34
CA THR A 240 4.31 -29.08 -16.78
C THR A 240 4.42 -27.65 -17.31
N GLY A 241 4.64 -26.67 -16.43
CA GLY A 241 4.69 -25.25 -16.75
C GLY A 241 3.31 -24.58 -16.84
N ARG A 242 2.21 -25.32 -16.61
CA ARG A 242 0.84 -24.76 -16.59
C ARG A 242 0.66 -23.87 -15.36
N GLN A 243 0.02 -22.73 -15.56
CA GLN A 243 -0.36 -21.85 -14.45
C GLN A 243 -1.51 -22.47 -13.66
N ARG A 244 -1.42 -22.38 -12.32
CA ARG A 244 -2.41 -22.82 -11.36
C ARG A 244 -2.61 -21.69 -10.35
N MET A 245 -3.86 -21.40 -9.98
CA MET A 245 -4.21 -20.32 -9.04
C MET A 245 -4.75 -20.93 -7.75
N PHE A 246 -4.14 -20.55 -6.62
CA PHE A 246 -4.47 -21.05 -5.30
C PHE A 246 -4.81 -19.91 -4.35
N ALA A 247 -5.64 -20.21 -3.35
CA ALA A 247 -5.88 -19.35 -2.20
C ALA A 247 -6.16 -20.18 -0.96
N ARG A 248 -5.88 -19.64 0.23
CA ARG A 248 -6.45 -20.18 1.47
C ARG A 248 -7.91 -19.78 1.54
N TYR A 249 -8.77 -20.70 1.97
CA TYR A 249 -10.15 -20.38 2.32
C TYR A 249 -10.38 -20.54 3.82
N VAL A 250 -11.33 -19.77 4.34
CA VAL A 250 -11.92 -19.93 5.67
C VAL A 250 -13.43 -19.94 5.56
N LYS A 251 -14.07 -20.79 6.36
CA LYS A 251 -15.52 -20.77 6.60
C LYS A 251 -15.77 -20.09 7.92
N ILE A 252 -16.73 -19.15 7.91
CA ILE A 252 -17.04 -18.31 9.05
C ILE A 252 -18.45 -18.64 9.53
N LYS A 253 -18.63 -18.79 10.85
CA LYS A 253 -19.93 -18.83 11.51
C LYS A 253 -19.98 -17.77 12.62
N ASN A 254 -21.14 -17.51 13.16
CA ASN A 254 -21.36 -16.43 14.12
C ASN A 254 -20.82 -15.09 13.60
N VAL A 255 -20.13 -14.29 14.40
CA VAL A 255 -19.62 -12.99 13.95
C VAL A 255 -18.31 -13.11 13.18
N LEU A 256 -17.33 -13.89 13.67
CA LEU A 256 -15.99 -14.03 13.04
C LEU A 256 -15.32 -15.37 13.37
N GLU A 257 -16.07 -16.37 13.82
CA GLU A 257 -15.50 -17.66 14.21
C GLU A 257 -15.17 -18.51 12.98
N VAL A 258 -13.87 -18.77 12.77
CA VAL A 258 -13.42 -19.71 11.75
C VAL A 258 -13.62 -21.13 12.23
N TYR A 259 -14.43 -21.93 11.53
CA TYR A 259 -14.70 -23.31 11.90
C TYR A 259 -14.15 -24.35 10.88
N GLN A 260 -13.75 -23.89 9.70
CA GLN A 260 -13.09 -24.71 8.68
C GLN A 260 -12.11 -23.85 7.88
N GLN A 261 -10.97 -24.40 7.52
CA GLN A 261 -9.99 -23.75 6.67
C GLN A 261 -9.22 -24.75 5.80
N GLY A 262 -8.59 -24.25 4.74
CA GLY A 262 -7.79 -25.10 3.87
C GLY A 262 -7.30 -24.34 2.64
N LEU A 263 -6.91 -25.07 1.61
CA LEU A 263 -6.48 -24.54 0.34
C LEU A 263 -7.50 -24.86 -0.74
N VAL A 264 -7.76 -23.89 -1.59
CA VAL A 264 -8.56 -24.01 -2.80
C VAL A 264 -7.75 -23.70 -4.03
N GLU A 265 -8.16 -24.25 -5.17
CA GLU A 265 -7.59 -24.03 -6.47
C GLU A 265 -8.68 -23.63 -7.46
N LEU A 266 -8.40 -22.66 -8.35
CA LEU A 266 -9.36 -22.24 -9.37
C LEU A 266 -9.51 -23.33 -10.45
N ASN A 267 -10.73 -23.79 -10.67
CA ASN A 267 -11.11 -24.59 -11.82
C ASN A 267 -11.33 -23.67 -13.03
N ASP A 268 -10.47 -23.81 -14.05
CA ASP A 268 -10.48 -22.92 -15.23
C ASP A 268 -11.76 -23.02 -16.07
N GLN A 269 -12.41 -24.19 -16.10
CA GLN A 269 -13.63 -24.39 -16.90
C GLN A 269 -14.84 -23.77 -16.22
N GLN A 270 -14.94 -23.93 -14.90
CA GLN A 270 -16.09 -23.45 -14.13
C GLN A 270 -15.89 -22.01 -13.62
N GLN A 271 -14.64 -21.52 -13.62
CA GLN A 271 -14.26 -20.25 -13.02
C GLN A 271 -14.74 -20.17 -11.55
N ARG A 272 -14.48 -21.25 -10.79
CA ARG A 272 -14.80 -21.41 -9.37
C ARG A 272 -13.64 -22.07 -8.66
N PHE A 273 -13.46 -21.71 -7.39
CA PHE A 273 -12.50 -22.36 -6.53
C PHE A 273 -13.04 -23.69 -5.99
N GLU A 274 -12.20 -24.73 -6.04
CA GLU A 274 -12.47 -26.06 -5.52
C GLU A 274 -11.47 -26.39 -4.40
N LYS A 275 -11.94 -27.08 -3.35
CA LYS A 275 -11.09 -27.49 -2.23
C LYS A 275 -10.06 -28.52 -2.68
N VAL A 276 -8.78 -28.26 -2.42
CA VAL A 276 -7.65 -29.17 -2.74
C VAL A 276 -6.89 -29.66 -1.50
N ALA A 277 -7.05 -28.96 -0.36
CA ALA A 277 -6.55 -29.43 0.92
C ALA A 277 -7.39 -28.85 2.07
N GLU A 278 -7.48 -29.60 3.17
CA GLU A 278 -8.05 -29.13 4.44
C GLU A 278 -6.91 -28.94 5.43
N PHE A 279 -6.98 -27.85 6.20
CA PHE A 279 -6.00 -27.49 7.22
C PHE A 279 -6.63 -27.57 8.61
N ALA A 280 -5.86 -28.01 9.59
CA ALA A 280 -6.30 -28.02 10.99
C ALA A 280 -6.61 -26.58 11.44
N ILE A 281 -7.69 -26.39 12.22
CA ILE A 281 -8.12 -25.06 12.70
C ILE A 281 -7.06 -24.43 13.60
N ASP A 282 -6.38 -25.23 14.42
CA ASP A 282 -5.32 -24.83 15.34
C ASP A 282 -3.92 -24.82 14.69
N ALA A 283 -3.85 -24.95 13.36
CA ALA A 283 -2.56 -24.92 12.65
C ALA A 283 -1.78 -23.63 12.97
N PRO A 284 -0.55 -23.73 13.48
CA PRO A 284 0.20 -22.57 13.93
C PRO A 284 0.74 -21.71 12.79
N VAL A 285 0.84 -22.27 11.58
CA VAL A 285 1.34 -21.57 10.40
C VAL A 285 0.41 -21.83 9.24
N VAL A 286 -0.19 -20.78 8.72
CA VAL A 286 -1.10 -20.83 7.56
C VAL A 286 -0.78 -19.71 6.58
N PRO A 287 -1.05 -19.86 5.27
CA PRO A 287 -0.91 -18.77 4.31
C PRO A 287 -1.95 -17.67 4.57
N GLY A 288 -1.59 -16.41 4.31
CA GLY A 288 -2.52 -15.29 4.43
C GLY A 288 -1.92 -13.98 3.93
N GLY A 289 -2.76 -12.95 3.76
CA GLY A 289 -2.36 -11.65 3.26
C GLY A 289 -2.04 -11.62 1.77
N HIS A 290 -1.12 -10.74 1.36
CA HIS A 290 -0.75 -10.55 -0.04
C HIS A 290 0.58 -11.23 -0.36
N PRO A 291 0.57 -12.32 -1.15
CA PRO A 291 1.79 -13.07 -1.44
C PRO A 291 2.77 -12.30 -2.32
N LEU A 292 4.06 -12.53 -2.06
CA LEU A 292 5.17 -12.14 -2.91
C LEU A 292 6.07 -13.35 -3.19
N LYS A 293 6.78 -13.34 -4.32
CA LYS A 293 7.75 -14.37 -4.67
C LYS A 293 9.16 -13.84 -4.48
N HIS A 294 9.98 -14.61 -3.79
CA HIS A 294 11.39 -14.28 -3.58
C HIS A 294 12.25 -15.54 -3.63
N THR A 295 13.44 -15.43 -4.24
CA THR A 295 14.37 -16.55 -4.36
C THR A 295 15.50 -16.39 -3.33
N VAL A 296 15.69 -17.40 -2.50
CA VAL A 296 16.74 -17.45 -1.48
C VAL A 296 17.67 -18.62 -1.82
N HIS A 297 18.97 -18.35 -1.99
CA HIS A 297 19.97 -19.37 -2.37
C HIS A 297 19.56 -20.26 -3.55
N GLY A 298 18.93 -19.67 -4.58
CA GLY A 298 18.46 -20.38 -5.75
C GLY A 298 17.12 -21.10 -5.59
N VAL A 299 16.55 -21.17 -4.40
CA VAL A 299 15.25 -21.78 -4.13
C VAL A 299 14.14 -20.71 -4.15
N PRO A 300 13.12 -20.85 -5.01
CA PRO A 300 12.00 -19.93 -5.04
C PRO A 300 11.01 -20.23 -3.90
N TYR A 301 10.60 -19.17 -3.21
CA TYR A 301 9.58 -19.20 -2.15
C TYR A 301 8.42 -18.25 -2.47
N VAL A 302 7.25 -18.60 -1.97
CA VAL A 302 6.12 -17.69 -1.75
C VAL A 302 6.18 -17.23 -0.31
N TYR A 303 6.23 -15.93 -0.09
CA TYR A 303 6.10 -15.30 1.21
C TYR A 303 4.68 -14.72 1.31
N PHE A 304 4.09 -14.80 2.47
CA PHE A 304 2.75 -14.30 2.76
C PHE A 304 2.85 -13.09 3.70
N ALA A 305 2.41 -11.92 3.20
CA ALA A 305 2.55 -10.63 3.88
C ALA A 305 1.20 -10.09 4.38
N ALA A 306 1.12 -9.84 5.71
CA ALA A 306 -0.06 -9.27 6.35
C ALA A 306 0.28 -8.25 7.49
N PRO A 307 0.95 -7.10 7.27
CA PRO A 307 1.75 -6.73 6.10
C PRO A 307 3.15 -7.36 6.09
N TYR A 308 3.67 -7.81 7.23
CA TYR A 308 5.00 -8.42 7.33
C TYR A 308 5.02 -9.83 6.74
N PRO A 309 5.97 -10.16 5.85
CA PRO A 309 6.02 -11.46 5.20
C PRO A 309 6.70 -12.52 6.08
N LEU A 310 6.08 -12.83 7.22
CA LEU A 310 6.63 -13.72 8.25
C LEU A 310 6.32 -15.21 8.02
N VAL A 311 5.57 -15.56 6.98
CA VAL A 311 5.26 -16.94 6.61
C VAL A 311 5.75 -17.19 5.19
N ARG A 312 6.37 -18.34 4.94
CA ARG A 312 6.78 -18.76 3.60
C ARG A 312 6.59 -20.25 3.36
N VAL A 313 6.57 -20.60 2.08
CA VAL A 313 6.61 -21.98 1.59
C VAL A 313 7.36 -22.00 0.26
N ARG A 314 7.94 -23.14 -0.16
CA ARG A 314 8.50 -23.26 -1.50
C ARG A 314 7.44 -22.98 -2.56
N ALA A 315 7.84 -22.31 -3.64
CA ALA A 315 6.91 -21.87 -4.69
C ALA A 315 6.50 -23.00 -5.64
N THR A 316 6.00 -24.11 -5.10
CA THR A 316 5.46 -25.24 -5.86
C THR A 316 4.01 -25.52 -5.44
N PRO A 317 3.14 -25.97 -6.35
CA PRO A 317 1.77 -26.38 -6.04
C PRO A 317 1.71 -27.52 -5.00
N GLU A 318 2.68 -28.41 -5.00
CA GLU A 318 2.76 -29.52 -4.07
C GLU A 318 3.05 -29.05 -2.64
N ASP A 319 4.07 -28.20 -2.45
CA ASP A 319 4.43 -27.69 -1.13
C ASP A 319 3.33 -26.78 -0.56
N LEU A 320 2.61 -26.03 -1.40
CA LEU A 320 1.48 -25.21 -0.98
C LEU A 320 0.35 -26.02 -0.34
N ARG A 321 0.11 -27.25 -0.78
CA ARG A 321 -0.94 -28.13 -0.26
C ARG A 321 -0.61 -28.78 1.09
N ARG A 322 0.64 -28.67 1.55
CA ARG A 322 1.13 -29.39 2.74
C ARG A 322 1.53 -28.43 3.86
N LEU A 323 0.73 -28.29 4.91
CA LEU A 323 1.04 -27.42 6.07
C LEU A 323 2.43 -27.67 6.67
N ALA A 324 2.90 -28.93 6.70
CA ALA A 324 4.21 -29.29 7.23
C ALA A 324 5.39 -28.70 6.41
N ARG A 325 5.13 -28.10 5.25
CA ARG A 325 6.13 -27.41 4.41
C ARG A 325 6.23 -25.92 4.69
N TYR A 326 5.24 -25.35 5.37
CA TYR A 326 5.26 -23.93 5.72
C TYR A 326 6.23 -23.66 6.87
N GLU A 327 6.86 -22.50 6.80
CA GLU A 327 7.78 -21.99 7.80
C GLU A 327 7.33 -20.59 8.22
N ALA A 328 7.48 -20.31 9.51
CA ALA A 328 7.33 -18.96 10.06
C ALA A 328 8.67 -18.40 10.52
N PHE A 329 8.91 -17.10 10.28
CA PHE A 329 10.04 -16.37 10.85
C PHE A 329 9.67 -15.89 12.24
N THR A 330 10.33 -16.44 13.26
CA THR A 330 9.90 -16.29 14.65
C THR A 330 11.07 -16.39 15.63
N CYS A 331 10.91 -15.73 16.79
CA CYS A 331 11.82 -15.86 17.94
C CYS A 331 11.38 -16.94 18.94
N LEU A 332 10.31 -17.68 18.66
CA LEU A 332 9.88 -18.80 19.51
C LEU A 332 10.74 -20.02 19.25
N GLN A 333 10.94 -20.87 20.24
CA GLN A 333 11.54 -22.20 20.06
C GLN A 333 10.68 -23.07 19.15
N ALA A 334 11.33 -23.96 18.42
CA ALA A 334 10.62 -24.85 17.48
C ALA A 334 9.55 -25.67 18.21
N GLY A 335 8.31 -25.62 17.69
CA GLY A 335 7.15 -26.29 18.29
C GLY A 335 6.45 -25.52 19.41
N SER A 336 7.00 -24.40 19.89
CA SER A 336 6.35 -23.55 20.89
C SER A 336 5.04 -22.93 20.35
N ARG A 337 4.15 -22.53 21.25
CA ARG A 337 2.88 -21.86 20.97
C ARG A 337 2.80 -20.53 21.69
N LEU A 338 1.89 -19.65 21.25
CA LEU A 338 1.75 -18.29 21.79
C LEU A 338 1.08 -18.24 23.17
N ASP A 339 0.30 -19.24 23.52
CA ASP A 339 -0.32 -19.41 24.84
C ASP A 339 0.69 -19.87 25.92
N HIS A 340 1.76 -20.55 25.51
CA HIS A 340 2.88 -20.96 26.36
C HIS A 340 4.22 -20.66 25.67
N PRO A 341 4.59 -19.38 25.52
CA PRO A 341 5.70 -18.97 24.69
C PRO A 341 7.05 -19.34 25.30
N GLN A 342 7.88 -20.07 24.57
CA GLN A 342 9.28 -20.31 24.88
C GLN A 342 10.12 -19.57 23.86
N LEU A 343 10.90 -18.57 24.29
CA LEU A 343 11.75 -17.77 23.41
C LEU A 343 13.05 -18.52 23.10
N ASP A 344 13.48 -18.45 21.84
CA ASP A 344 14.78 -18.97 21.38
C ASP A 344 15.86 -17.93 21.68
N ARG A 345 16.70 -18.20 22.67
CA ARG A 345 17.81 -17.34 23.08
C ARG A 345 19.14 -18.03 22.82
N GLY A 346 20.13 -17.25 22.39
CA GLY A 346 21.51 -17.66 22.28
C GLY A 346 22.20 -17.80 23.65
N GLU A 347 23.43 -18.27 23.65
CA GLU A 347 24.29 -18.37 24.84
C GLU A 347 24.54 -16.99 25.45
N ASP A 348 24.55 -15.93 24.64
CA ASP A 348 24.66 -14.53 25.04
C ASP A 348 23.34 -13.94 25.59
N GLY A 349 22.26 -14.74 25.68
CA GLY A 349 20.93 -14.32 26.10
C GLY A 349 20.15 -13.55 25.04
N GLY A 350 20.74 -13.22 23.89
CA GLY A 350 20.10 -12.54 22.79
C GLY A 350 19.05 -13.41 22.08
N LEU A 351 17.97 -12.79 21.56
CA LEU A 351 16.95 -13.50 20.80
C LEU A 351 17.47 -13.95 19.44
N ARG A 352 17.13 -15.18 19.07
CA ARG A 352 17.40 -15.76 17.75
C ARG A 352 16.11 -15.87 16.95
N TYR A 353 16.05 -15.11 15.87
CA TYR A 353 14.99 -15.20 14.87
C TYR A 353 15.41 -16.15 13.75
N ALA A 354 14.55 -17.10 13.42
CA ALA A 354 14.81 -18.09 12.37
C ALA A 354 13.51 -18.59 11.72
N TRP A 355 13.65 -19.17 10.53
CA TRP A 355 12.56 -19.89 9.88
C TRP A 355 12.34 -21.24 10.57
N LYS A 356 11.14 -21.44 11.10
CA LYS A 356 10.76 -22.64 11.86
C LYS A 356 9.44 -23.20 11.36
N LYS A 357 9.37 -24.54 11.28
CA LYS A 357 8.14 -25.28 10.97
C LYS A 357 7.31 -25.47 12.23
N ASN A 358 6.00 -25.66 12.05
CA ASN A 358 5.09 -25.96 13.16
C ASN A 358 5.24 -25.00 14.35
N THR A 359 5.55 -23.74 14.09
CA THR A 359 5.79 -22.69 15.10
C THR A 359 5.16 -21.41 14.58
N PRO A 360 4.29 -20.69 15.33
CA PRO A 360 3.61 -19.51 14.82
C PRO A 360 4.59 -18.34 14.58
N PRO A 361 4.28 -17.46 13.60
CA PRO A 361 4.96 -16.18 13.50
C PRO A 361 4.62 -15.30 14.71
N VAL A 362 5.50 -14.35 15.01
CA VAL A 362 5.25 -13.28 15.99
C VAL A 362 5.02 -12.00 15.21
N GLY A 363 3.75 -11.71 14.92
CA GLY A 363 3.30 -10.47 14.27
C GLY A 363 3.20 -9.29 15.25
N PRO A 364 2.72 -8.11 14.79
CA PRO A 364 2.67 -6.92 15.64
C PRO A 364 1.83 -7.10 16.92
N LYS A 365 0.69 -7.78 16.83
CA LYS A 365 -0.18 -8.03 17.97
C LYS A 365 0.47 -9.01 18.95
N GLU A 366 0.92 -10.16 18.47
CA GLU A 366 1.59 -11.19 19.27
C GLU A 366 2.85 -10.65 19.95
N GLN A 367 3.61 -9.78 19.24
CA GLN A 367 4.76 -9.08 19.81
C GLN A 367 4.36 -8.16 20.96
N ALA A 368 3.28 -7.37 20.79
CA ALA A 368 2.76 -6.49 21.84
C ALA A 368 2.29 -7.30 23.06
N ASP A 369 1.59 -8.40 22.83
CA ASP A 369 1.11 -9.31 23.89
C ASP A 369 2.30 -9.93 24.67
N LEU A 370 3.35 -10.38 23.98
CA LEU A 370 4.56 -10.91 24.60
C LEU A 370 5.32 -9.85 25.43
N ILE A 371 5.36 -8.59 24.96
CA ILE A 371 5.96 -7.47 25.70
C ILE A 371 5.13 -7.17 26.96
N GLN A 372 3.81 -7.08 26.81
CA GLN A 372 2.90 -6.82 27.94
C GLN A 372 2.99 -7.92 29.01
N ALA A 373 3.12 -9.18 28.60
CA ALA A 373 3.29 -10.32 29.49
C ALA A 373 4.71 -10.43 30.12
N GLY A 374 5.66 -9.57 29.74
CA GLY A 374 7.03 -9.57 30.25
C GLY A 374 7.94 -10.68 29.69
N HIS A 375 7.48 -11.41 28.65
CA HIS A 375 8.30 -12.42 27.99
C HIS A 375 9.34 -11.81 27.05
N LEU A 376 9.01 -10.70 26.39
CA LEU A 376 9.83 -10.01 25.41
C LEU A 376 10.11 -8.57 25.87
N ARG A 377 11.35 -8.13 25.83
CA ARG A 377 11.68 -6.72 26.06
C ARG A 377 11.41 -5.87 24.82
N PRO A 378 10.94 -4.62 24.96
CA PRO A 378 10.64 -3.75 23.81
C PRO A 378 11.80 -3.60 22.82
N GLU A 379 13.03 -3.49 23.34
CA GLU A 379 14.24 -3.34 22.51
C GLU A 379 14.63 -4.60 21.73
N GLU A 380 14.18 -5.79 22.16
CA GLU A 380 14.41 -7.07 21.47
C GLU A 380 13.43 -7.30 20.32
N ALA A 381 12.36 -6.53 20.27
CA ALA A 381 11.29 -6.70 19.30
C ALA A 381 11.76 -6.44 17.87
N LEU A 382 11.35 -7.33 16.94
CA LEU A 382 11.69 -7.22 15.52
C LEU A 382 10.90 -6.09 14.83
N LEU A 383 9.60 -6.01 15.12
CA LEU A 383 8.65 -5.15 14.42
C LEU A 383 8.45 -3.85 15.22
N GLN A 384 9.24 -2.84 14.91
CA GLN A 384 9.23 -1.53 15.59
C GLN A 384 9.09 -0.39 14.58
N LEU A 385 8.06 -0.48 13.73
CA LEU A 385 7.77 0.57 12.76
C LEU A 385 7.35 1.85 13.48
N GLN A 386 7.93 2.98 13.08
CA GLN A 386 7.64 4.30 13.65
C GLN A 386 7.56 5.37 12.55
N ASP A 387 6.81 6.41 12.83
CA ASP A 387 6.79 7.61 12.02
C ASP A 387 8.20 8.24 11.98
N ARG A 388 8.73 8.41 10.77
CA ARG A 388 10.07 8.96 10.53
C ARG A 388 10.30 10.31 11.21
N ASP A 389 9.28 11.16 11.25
CA ASP A 389 9.40 12.54 11.69
C ASP A 389 9.17 12.70 13.20
N THR A 390 8.20 11.99 13.74
CA THR A 390 7.76 12.13 15.14
C THR A 390 8.30 11.04 16.08
N GLY A 391 8.71 9.89 15.53
CA GLY A 391 9.11 8.72 16.30
C GLY A 391 7.95 7.99 17.02
N LYS A 392 6.71 8.37 16.72
CA LYS A 392 5.55 7.65 17.27
C LYS A 392 5.45 6.26 16.65
N PRO A 393 5.15 5.21 17.44
CA PRO A 393 4.93 3.87 16.91
C PRO A 393 3.81 3.84 15.86
N VAL A 394 3.99 3.04 14.82
CA VAL A 394 3.00 2.76 13.78
C VAL A 394 2.64 1.28 13.85
N PHE A 395 1.46 0.97 14.37
CA PHE A 395 0.94 -0.39 14.43
C PHE A 395 0.37 -0.79 13.07
N ALA A 396 1.20 -1.34 12.20
CA ALA A 396 0.78 -1.81 10.89
C ALA A 396 -0.15 -3.02 11.03
N HIS A 397 -1.39 -2.90 10.52
CA HIS A 397 -2.45 -3.91 10.66
C HIS A 397 -2.51 -4.86 9.47
N ARG A 398 -2.75 -4.33 8.27
CA ARG A 398 -2.80 -5.06 7.00
C ARG A 398 -2.11 -4.24 5.91
N GLY A 399 -1.69 -4.91 4.86
CA GLY A 399 -1.01 -4.27 3.75
C GLY A 399 -0.26 -5.26 2.88
N SER A 400 0.58 -4.75 1.99
CA SER A 400 1.36 -5.54 1.05
C SER A 400 2.81 -5.12 1.01
N VAL A 401 3.71 -6.05 0.65
CA VAL A 401 5.14 -5.82 0.49
C VAL A 401 5.56 -6.34 -0.87
N TYR A 402 6.20 -5.47 -1.68
CA TYR A 402 6.74 -5.87 -2.98
C TYR A 402 8.10 -5.25 -3.26
N TRP A 403 8.91 -5.93 -4.06
CA TRP A 403 10.17 -5.39 -4.55
C TRP A 403 9.91 -4.23 -5.53
N ASN A 404 10.53 -3.09 -5.29
CA ASN A 404 10.45 -1.94 -6.16
C ASN A 404 11.81 -1.67 -6.85
N ARG A 405 11.82 -1.68 -8.19
CA ARG A 405 13.04 -1.52 -9.00
C ARG A 405 13.61 -0.11 -8.96
N PHE A 406 12.73 0.91 -8.93
CA PHE A 406 13.16 2.31 -8.89
C PHE A 406 13.84 2.64 -7.56
N ARG A 407 13.27 2.15 -6.45
CA ARG A 407 13.84 2.35 -5.11
C ARG A 407 14.99 1.39 -4.82
N ASN A 408 15.06 0.27 -5.54
CA ASN A 408 15.94 -0.86 -5.25
C ASN A 408 15.80 -1.32 -3.79
N LYS A 409 14.55 -1.43 -3.33
CA LYS A 409 14.12 -1.74 -1.96
C LYS A 409 12.84 -2.57 -1.97
N TRP A 410 12.58 -3.22 -0.86
CA TRP A 410 11.25 -3.73 -0.56
C TRP A 410 10.40 -2.57 -0.05
N VAL A 411 9.23 -2.41 -0.65
CA VAL A 411 8.27 -1.34 -0.34
C VAL A 411 7.06 -1.95 0.33
N MET A 412 6.67 -1.37 1.46
CA MET A 412 5.45 -1.70 2.21
C MET A 412 4.44 -0.58 2.05
N ILE A 413 3.20 -0.94 1.72
CA ILE A 413 2.01 -0.11 1.85
C ILE A 413 1.11 -0.78 2.89
N ALA A 414 0.89 -0.12 4.01
CA ALA A 414 0.13 -0.70 5.13
C ALA A 414 -0.81 0.30 5.78
N VAL A 415 -1.96 -0.18 6.28
CA VAL A 415 -2.85 0.62 7.12
C VAL A 415 -2.43 0.50 8.58
N GLN A 416 -2.51 1.61 9.30
CA GLN A 416 -2.28 1.66 10.75
C GLN A 416 -3.56 1.27 11.51
N SER A 417 -3.41 0.48 12.56
CA SER A 417 -4.44 0.32 13.60
C SER A 417 -4.27 1.40 14.66
N GLY A 418 -5.30 2.19 14.88
CA GLY A 418 -5.27 3.29 15.83
C GLY A 418 -4.49 4.52 15.32
N GLY A 419 -5.19 5.55 14.91
CA GLY A 419 -4.63 6.79 14.38
C GLY A 419 -5.63 7.92 14.61
N SER A 420 -5.80 8.83 13.62
CA SER A 420 -6.92 9.79 13.60
C SER A 420 -8.27 9.08 13.39
N SER A 421 -8.25 7.90 12.76
CA SER A 421 -9.32 6.90 12.77
C SER A 421 -8.73 5.50 13.03
N PHE A 422 -9.58 4.53 13.36
CA PHE A 422 -9.10 3.20 13.76
C PHE A 422 -8.29 2.49 12.66
N LEU A 423 -8.71 2.57 11.39
CA LEU A 423 -8.03 2.01 10.22
C LEU A 423 -7.98 3.01 9.06
N GLY A 424 -7.70 4.29 9.31
CA GLY A 424 -7.78 5.35 8.28
C GLY A 424 -6.44 5.80 7.70
N GLU A 425 -5.34 5.57 8.40
CA GLU A 425 -4.02 6.07 8.05
C GLU A 425 -3.24 5.03 7.23
N VAL A 426 -2.76 5.40 6.03
CA VAL A 426 -1.93 4.52 5.19
C VAL A 426 -0.49 5.02 5.20
N TRP A 427 0.43 4.09 5.40
CA TRP A 427 1.85 4.32 5.57
C TRP A 427 2.67 3.64 4.48
N TYR A 428 3.76 4.32 4.12
CA TYR A 428 4.81 3.84 3.24
C TYR A 428 6.07 3.57 4.03
N ALA A 429 6.70 2.42 3.83
CA ALA A 429 7.99 2.09 4.42
C ALA A 429 8.87 1.34 3.42
N GLU A 430 10.20 1.35 3.67
CA GLU A 430 11.19 0.64 2.87
C GLU A 430 12.06 -0.25 3.74
N ALA A 431 12.53 -1.35 3.17
CA ALA A 431 13.50 -2.22 3.82
C ALA A 431 14.46 -2.87 2.81
N GLU A 432 15.58 -3.34 3.34
CA GLU A 432 16.64 -3.99 2.57
C GLU A 432 16.29 -5.43 2.18
N THR A 433 15.56 -6.13 3.04
CA THR A 433 15.09 -7.50 2.84
C THR A 433 13.58 -7.57 2.98
N PRO A 434 12.91 -8.64 2.49
CA PRO A 434 11.48 -8.80 2.73
C PRO A 434 11.10 -8.79 4.22
N LEU A 435 12.00 -9.28 5.07
CA LEU A 435 11.80 -9.35 6.52
C LEU A 435 12.19 -8.06 7.26
N GLY A 436 12.80 -7.10 6.58
CA GLY A 436 13.19 -5.82 7.19
C GLY A 436 14.66 -5.45 7.01
N PRO A 437 15.21 -4.58 7.89
CA PRO A 437 14.54 -3.99 9.06
C PRO A 437 13.50 -2.94 8.68
N TRP A 438 12.26 -3.11 9.15
CA TRP A 438 11.15 -2.17 8.98
C TRP A 438 11.12 -1.23 10.18
N VAL A 439 11.72 -0.04 10.05
CA VAL A 439 11.91 0.90 11.18
C VAL A 439 11.18 2.22 10.96
N TYR A 440 11.34 2.84 9.80
CA TYR A 440 10.79 4.15 9.52
C TYR A 440 9.70 4.09 8.47
N ALA A 441 8.62 4.85 8.70
CA ALA A 441 7.52 4.99 7.77
C ALA A 441 7.12 6.45 7.59
N VAL A 442 6.50 6.76 6.46
CA VAL A 442 5.90 8.06 6.14
C VAL A 442 4.42 7.86 5.85
N LYS A 443 3.57 8.68 6.48
CA LYS A 443 2.13 8.66 6.22
C LYS A 443 1.85 9.23 4.83
N ILE A 444 1.22 8.44 3.97
CA ILE A 444 0.93 8.81 2.58
C ILE A 444 -0.52 9.18 2.33
N VAL A 445 -1.46 8.65 3.14
CA VAL A 445 -2.90 8.94 3.07
C VAL A 445 -3.49 9.03 4.46
N THR A 446 -4.45 9.93 4.65
CA THR A 446 -5.33 9.97 5.82
C THR A 446 -6.79 9.92 5.39
N HIS A 447 -7.62 9.20 6.16
CA HIS A 447 -9.08 9.17 6.06
C HIS A 447 -9.64 9.46 7.46
N ASP A 448 -9.48 10.68 7.92
CA ASP A 448 -9.89 11.09 9.25
C ASP A 448 -11.35 10.72 9.55
N GLN A 449 -11.58 10.03 10.67
CA GLN A 449 -12.88 9.49 11.09
C GLN A 449 -13.55 8.54 10.09
N TYR A 450 -12.75 7.87 9.22
CA TYR A 450 -13.27 6.87 8.28
C TYR A 450 -12.24 5.76 8.08
N SER A 451 -12.67 4.56 7.72
CA SER A 451 -11.76 3.44 7.51
C SER A 451 -11.31 3.34 6.06
N PHE A 452 -10.08 2.88 5.87
CA PHE A 452 -9.49 2.49 4.60
C PHE A 452 -8.66 1.22 4.83
N TYR A 453 -9.33 0.09 5.00
CA TYR A 453 -8.67 -1.13 5.44
C TYR A 453 -8.21 -2.02 4.27
N ASN A 454 -7.33 -2.97 4.59
CA ASN A 454 -6.72 -3.95 3.70
C ASN A 454 -6.11 -3.36 2.42
N PRO A 455 -5.24 -2.31 2.52
CA PRO A 455 -4.63 -1.73 1.35
C PRO A 455 -3.70 -2.73 0.65
N LYS A 456 -3.76 -2.73 -0.70
CA LYS A 456 -2.93 -3.59 -1.55
C LYS A 456 -2.29 -2.79 -2.67
N GLN A 457 -0.97 -2.86 -2.81
CA GLN A 457 -0.25 -2.39 -4.00
C GLN A 457 -0.48 -3.37 -5.16
N HIS A 458 -0.50 -2.82 -6.38
CA HIS A 458 -0.64 -3.59 -7.63
C HIS A 458 0.63 -3.44 -8.49
N PRO A 459 1.68 -4.25 -8.30
CA PRO A 459 2.92 -4.14 -9.07
C PRO A 459 2.73 -4.28 -10.58
N VAL A 460 1.65 -4.91 -11.01
CA VAL A 460 1.26 -5.04 -12.43
C VAL A 460 0.91 -3.71 -13.09
N PHE A 461 0.62 -2.69 -12.28
CA PHE A 461 0.30 -1.34 -12.71
C PHE A 461 1.48 -0.36 -12.60
N ASP A 462 2.59 -0.78 -12.01
CA ASP A 462 3.77 0.10 -11.83
C ASP A 462 4.23 0.69 -13.15
N LYS A 463 4.53 2.00 -13.16
CA LYS A 463 5.00 2.76 -14.33
C LYS A 463 6.40 3.28 -14.06
N ASP A 464 7.09 3.69 -15.13
CA ASP A 464 8.41 4.33 -15.10
C ASP A 464 9.44 3.52 -14.28
N GLY A 465 9.48 2.20 -14.53
CA GLY A 465 10.39 1.29 -13.84
C GLY A 465 10.10 1.11 -12.35
N GLY A 466 8.87 1.40 -11.90
CA GLY A 466 8.43 1.34 -10.51
C GLY A 466 8.50 2.67 -9.77
N ARG A 467 8.79 3.80 -10.47
CA ARG A 467 8.71 5.12 -9.86
C ARG A 467 7.29 5.48 -9.45
N THR A 468 6.33 5.19 -10.32
CA THR A 468 4.91 5.38 -10.03
C THR A 468 4.30 4.04 -9.67
N ILE A 469 3.75 3.94 -8.46
CA ILE A 469 3.03 2.77 -7.97
C ILE A 469 1.55 3.06 -7.73
N PHE A 470 0.74 2.00 -7.74
CA PHE A 470 -0.70 2.07 -7.53
C PHE A 470 -1.12 1.12 -6.41
N PHE A 471 -2.02 1.58 -5.56
CA PHE A 471 -2.61 0.75 -4.50
C PHE A 471 -4.07 1.13 -4.30
N GLU A 472 -4.86 0.18 -3.82
CA GLU A 472 -6.25 0.40 -3.43
C GLU A 472 -6.53 -0.17 -2.05
N GLY A 473 -7.65 0.24 -1.46
CA GLY A 473 -8.15 -0.28 -0.20
C GLY A 473 -9.63 -0.01 -0.05
N THR A 474 -10.25 -0.62 0.94
CA THR A 474 -11.69 -0.53 1.20
C THR A 474 -12.00 0.72 2.01
N TYR A 475 -12.66 1.69 1.38
CA TYR A 475 -13.21 2.86 2.05
C TYR A 475 -14.59 2.53 2.63
N ALA A 476 -14.71 2.56 3.95
CA ALA A 476 -15.94 2.19 4.64
C ALA A 476 -16.08 2.91 5.99
N ASN A 477 -17.32 3.09 6.46
CA ASN A 477 -17.54 3.53 7.83
C ASN A 477 -17.38 2.40 8.85
N THR A 478 -17.38 1.15 8.42
CA THR A 478 -17.11 -0.02 9.24
C THR A 478 -15.82 0.17 10.03
N PHE A 479 -15.84 -0.10 11.32
CA PHE A 479 -14.76 0.12 12.29
C PHE A 479 -14.36 1.59 12.54
N SER A 480 -14.97 2.57 11.87
CA SER A 480 -14.59 3.98 12.05
C SER A 480 -15.23 4.65 13.27
N GLY A 481 -16.34 4.12 13.75
CA GLY A 481 -17.18 4.77 14.76
C GLY A 481 -17.95 5.99 14.24
N ASN A 482 -17.89 6.29 12.94
CA ASN A 482 -18.62 7.38 12.31
C ASN A 482 -20.09 6.95 12.08
N PRO A 483 -21.10 7.69 12.58
CA PRO A 483 -22.50 7.36 12.36
C PRO A 483 -22.96 7.58 10.91
N ASP A 484 -22.26 8.44 10.18
CA ASP A 484 -22.63 8.86 8.82
C ASP A 484 -21.86 8.09 7.75
N GLN A 485 -22.59 7.31 6.96
CA GLN A 485 -22.03 6.70 5.74
C GLN A 485 -21.86 7.73 4.64
N THR A 486 -20.75 7.64 3.90
CA THR A 486 -20.53 8.49 2.72
C THR A 486 -21.38 7.98 1.56
N PRO A 487 -22.32 8.78 1.02
CA PRO A 487 -23.17 8.36 -0.07
C PRO A 487 -22.38 7.82 -1.26
N ARG A 488 -22.75 6.64 -1.77
CA ARG A 488 -22.17 5.92 -2.91
C ARG A 488 -20.71 5.45 -2.74
N TYR A 489 -20.00 5.94 -1.73
CA TYR A 489 -18.58 5.60 -1.50
C TYR A 489 -18.38 4.57 -0.40
N ASP A 490 -19.32 4.45 0.52
CA ASP A 490 -19.20 3.49 1.59
C ASP A 490 -19.05 2.06 1.06
N TYR A 491 -18.14 1.30 1.67
CA TYR A 491 -17.85 -0.09 1.30
C TYR A 491 -17.32 -0.28 -0.14
N ASN A 492 -16.43 0.63 -0.59
CA ASN A 492 -15.91 0.61 -1.96
C ASN A 492 -14.38 0.66 -2.02
N GLN A 493 -13.83 0.05 -3.07
CA GLN A 493 -12.40 0.11 -3.37
C GLN A 493 -12.06 1.46 -4.02
N ILE A 494 -11.04 2.14 -3.51
CA ILE A 494 -10.56 3.41 -4.05
C ILE A 494 -9.09 3.28 -4.42
N MET A 495 -8.77 3.61 -5.68
CA MET A 495 -7.41 3.58 -6.23
C MET A 495 -6.66 4.87 -5.89
N TYR A 496 -5.41 4.70 -5.47
CA TYR A 496 -4.42 5.76 -5.26
C TYR A 496 -3.18 5.55 -6.11
N LYS A 497 -2.53 6.66 -6.44
CA LYS A 497 -1.22 6.72 -7.09
C LYS A 497 -0.19 7.34 -6.15
N LEU A 498 1.03 6.80 -6.13
CA LEU A 498 2.16 7.34 -5.38
C LEU A 498 3.39 7.46 -6.28
N ASP A 499 3.96 8.67 -6.38
CA ASP A 499 5.26 8.90 -7.03
C ASP A 499 6.37 8.67 -6.01
N LEU A 500 7.12 7.60 -6.14
CA LEU A 500 8.25 7.27 -5.26
C LEU A 500 9.45 8.21 -5.46
N GLY A 501 9.41 9.10 -6.46
CA GLY A 501 10.35 10.20 -6.62
C GLY A 501 10.08 11.40 -5.71
N ASP A 502 8.95 11.44 -5.00
CA ASP A 502 8.62 12.53 -4.08
C ASP A 502 9.64 12.58 -2.91
N PRO A 503 10.32 13.72 -2.69
CA PRO A 503 11.33 13.84 -1.64
C PRO A 503 10.77 13.63 -0.21
N ARG A 504 9.47 13.83 -0.01
CA ARG A 504 8.81 13.57 1.27
C ARG A 504 8.83 12.08 1.66
N LEU A 505 9.04 11.18 0.69
CA LEU A 505 9.12 9.73 0.88
C LEU A 505 10.55 9.24 1.18
N ALA A 506 11.50 10.11 1.45
CA ALA A 506 12.86 9.68 1.79
C ALA A 506 12.87 8.92 3.12
N ILE A 507 13.12 7.62 3.06
CA ILE A 507 13.22 6.73 4.23
C ILE A 507 14.70 6.49 4.55
N PRO A 508 15.14 6.69 5.80
CA PRO A 508 16.51 6.37 6.20
C PRO A 508 16.76 4.86 6.21
N ALA A 509 17.88 4.47 5.62
CA ALA A 509 18.36 3.09 5.53
C ALA A 509 19.35 2.77 6.65
N PRO A 510 19.53 1.49 7.03
CA PRO A 510 20.49 1.11 8.05
C PRO A 510 21.94 1.40 7.60
N VAL A 511 22.71 2.01 8.46
CA VAL A 511 24.14 2.22 8.32
C VAL A 511 24.88 1.24 9.24
N LEU A 512 25.71 0.41 8.66
CA LEU A 512 26.44 -0.66 9.34
C LEU A 512 27.81 -0.16 9.78
N GLN A 513 28.19 -0.52 11.01
CA GLN A 513 29.59 -0.50 11.44
C GLN A 513 30.28 -1.71 10.81
N LEU A 514 31.39 -1.45 10.10
CA LEU A 514 32.12 -2.46 9.34
C LEU A 514 33.38 -2.97 10.06
N SER A 515 33.77 -2.33 11.15
CA SER A 515 34.91 -2.71 11.99
C SER A 515 34.41 -3.27 13.32
N ASP A 516 34.96 -4.40 13.75
CA ASP A 516 34.57 -5.03 15.01
C ASP A 516 35.05 -4.25 16.23
N ASP A 517 36.28 -3.69 16.16
CA ASP A 517 36.97 -3.07 17.30
C ASP A 517 36.59 -1.61 17.55
N LEU A 518 36.40 -0.83 16.47
CA LEU A 518 36.12 0.60 16.55
C LEU A 518 35.02 1.01 15.56
N PRO A 519 34.15 1.96 15.94
CA PRO A 519 33.16 2.53 15.00
C PRO A 519 33.85 3.57 14.08
N ASP A 520 34.78 3.13 13.25
CA ASP A 520 35.60 3.98 12.36
C ASP A 520 35.25 3.81 10.86
N ARG A 521 34.57 2.70 10.49
CA ARG A 521 34.15 2.41 9.12
C ARG A 521 32.67 2.10 9.06
N PHE A 522 32.00 2.72 8.07
CA PHE A 522 30.56 2.60 7.88
C PHE A 522 30.20 2.34 6.43
N GLY A 523 29.08 1.66 6.23
CA GLY A 523 28.54 1.43 4.90
C GLY A 523 27.03 1.16 4.92
N THR A 524 26.39 1.39 3.77
CA THR A 524 24.98 1.07 3.54
C THR A 524 24.83 -0.17 2.70
N TYR A 525 23.74 -0.92 2.90
CA TYR A 525 23.40 -2.03 2.03
C TYR A 525 23.02 -1.54 0.65
N ARG A 526 23.57 -2.19 -0.39
CA ARG A 526 23.15 -2.00 -1.78
C ARG A 526 23.03 -3.36 -2.45
N GLN A 527 21.91 -3.62 -3.09
CA GLN A 527 21.74 -4.81 -3.90
C GLN A 527 22.40 -4.61 -5.26
N ALA A 528 23.38 -5.44 -5.59
CA ALA A 528 24.02 -5.45 -6.90
C ALA A 528 23.37 -6.52 -7.77
N GLY A 529 22.63 -6.11 -8.80
CA GLY A 529 22.17 -7.01 -9.88
C GLY A 529 21.23 -8.15 -9.44
N GLY A 530 20.29 -7.91 -8.54
CA GLY A 530 19.17 -8.83 -8.27
C GLY A 530 19.50 -10.10 -7.44
N ARG A 531 20.75 -10.38 -7.09
CA ARG A 531 21.13 -11.64 -6.43
C ARG A 531 22.20 -11.54 -5.32
N HIS A 532 22.86 -10.40 -5.13
CA HIS A 532 23.95 -10.29 -4.15
C HIS A 532 23.86 -8.94 -3.40
N TRP A 533 23.99 -9.02 -2.09
CA TRP A 533 24.12 -7.85 -1.24
C TRP A 533 25.57 -7.37 -1.25
N ARG A 534 25.78 -6.06 -1.42
CA ARG A 534 27.08 -5.41 -1.21
C ARG A 534 26.92 -4.35 -0.16
N VAL A 535 27.86 -4.27 0.75
CA VAL A 535 28.03 -3.10 1.60
C VAL A 535 28.88 -2.10 0.82
N ALA A 536 28.30 -0.95 0.47
CA ALA A 536 29.02 0.15 -0.16
C ALA A 536 29.84 0.88 0.92
N GLY A 537 31.09 1.21 0.65
CA GLY A 537 31.95 1.98 1.55
C GLY A 537 33.23 1.28 2.00
N VAL A 538 33.60 0.16 1.41
CA VAL A 538 34.90 -0.49 1.67
C VAL A 538 35.78 -0.33 0.43
N GLY A 539 36.86 0.40 0.58
CA GLY A 539 37.88 0.54 -0.47
C GLY A 539 38.36 -0.82 -0.98
N GLY A 540 38.22 -1.04 -2.27
CA GLY A 540 39.02 -1.90 -3.13
C GLY A 540 38.96 -3.41 -3.01
N ASP A 541 38.52 -4.04 -1.91
CA ASP A 541 38.63 -5.48 -1.71
C ASP A 541 37.39 -6.23 -1.21
N ALA A 542 36.19 -5.75 -1.56
CA ALA A 542 35.03 -6.62 -1.46
C ALA A 542 35.07 -7.63 -2.61
N ARG A 543 35.85 -8.71 -2.46
CA ARG A 543 35.80 -9.89 -3.35
C ARG A 543 34.34 -10.32 -3.47
N ALA A 544 33.78 -10.12 -4.66
CA ALA A 544 32.55 -10.78 -5.06
C ALA A 544 32.81 -12.29 -4.96
N THR A 545 32.32 -12.92 -3.90
CA THR A 545 32.33 -14.37 -3.80
C THR A 545 31.39 -14.94 -4.88
N ARG A 546 32.00 -15.23 -6.05
CA ARG A 546 31.47 -16.20 -6.98
C ARG A 546 31.73 -17.57 -6.35
N SER A 547 30.72 -18.13 -5.75
CA SER A 547 30.50 -19.57 -5.57
C SER A 547 29.75 -19.86 -4.27
N GLY A 548 28.83 -20.77 -4.33
CA GLY A 548 27.80 -21.09 -3.35
C GLY A 548 28.25 -21.71 -2.02
N HIS A 549 29.27 -21.16 -1.37
CA HIS A 549 29.65 -21.51 0.01
C HIS A 549 30.43 -20.31 0.60
N ALA A 550 29.75 -19.19 0.82
CA ALA A 550 30.30 -18.15 1.68
C ALA A 550 29.46 -18.14 2.94
N GLN A 551 30.06 -18.53 4.05
CA GLN A 551 29.70 -18.00 5.34
C GLN A 551 29.67 -16.48 5.19
N ALA A 552 28.46 -15.90 5.23
CA ALA A 552 28.30 -14.46 5.26
C ALA A 552 29.12 -13.99 6.47
N ALA A 553 30.10 -13.12 6.23
CA ALA A 553 30.67 -12.33 7.31
C ALA A 553 29.48 -11.80 8.09
N SER A 554 29.49 -11.97 9.41
CA SER A 554 28.40 -11.54 10.29
C SER A 554 27.97 -10.15 9.86
N PRO A 555 26.66 -9.91 9.56
CA PRO A 555 26.22 -8.58 9.16
C PRO A 555 26.66 -7.61 10.25
N GLY A 556 27.38 -6.54 9.87
CA GLY A 556 27.88 -5.57 10.82
C GLY A 556 26.74 -5.02 11.67
N LYS A 557 27.04 -4.60 12.88
CA LYS A 557 26.06 -3.98 13.79
C LYS A 557 25.48 -2.72 13.13
N ILE A 558 24.15 -2.57 13.11
CA ILE A 558 23.52 -1.30 12.68
C ILE A 558 23.88 -0.23 13.71
N ALA A 559 24.67 0.76 13.29
CA ALA A 559 25.09 1.86 14.16
C ALA A 559 23.98 2.91 14.29
N PHE A 560 23.40 3.31 13.18
CA PHE A 560 22.33 4.31 13.06
C PHE A 560 21.64 4.16 11.70
N PHE A 561 20.68 5.04 11.40
CA PHE A 561 20.06 5.12 10.09
C PHE A 561 20.40 6.46 9.43
N ALA A 562 20.55 6.45 8.09
CA ALA A 562 20.81 7.63 7.28
C ALA A 562 20.27 7.42 5.87
N LEU A 563 20.20 8.47 5.04
CA LEU A 563 19.70 8.32 3.68
C LEU A 563 20.79 7.70 2.76
N ASP A 564 20.36 6.81 1.87
CA ASP A 564 21.23 6.18 0.85
C ASP A 564 21.34 7.00 -0.45
N ARG A 565 20.58 8.11 -0.52
CA ARG A 565 20.54 9.04 -1.65
C ARG A 565 20.33 10.48 -1.17
N PRO A 566 20.75 11.49 -1.96
CA PRO A 566 20.56 12.88 -1.58
C PRO A 566 19.09 13.30 -1.68
N VAL A 567 18.68 14.18 -0.78
CA VAL A 567 17.47 14.98 -0.89
C VAL A 567 17.91 16.43 -1.08
N ARG A 568 17.68 16.98 -2.28
CA ARG A 568 18.17 18.29 -2.68
C ARG A 568 17.79 19.37 -1.67
N GLY A 569 18.78 20.13 -1.21
CA GLY A 569 18.60 21.22 -0.27
C GLY A 569 18.28 20.78 1.18
N GLN A 570 18.25 19.46 1.48
CA GLN A 570 17.95 18.95 2.81
C GLN A 570 19.07 18.10 3.41
N THR A 571 19.98 17.55 2.59
CA THR A 571 21.00 16.63 3.05
C THR A 571 22.40 17.05 2.62
N VAL A 572 23.39 16.64 3.41
CA VAL A 572 24.81 16.73 3.10
C VAL A 572 25.37 15.33 2.88
N SER A 573 26.35 15.21 1.97
CA SER A 573 27.06 13.95 1.77
C SER A 573 28.04 13.70 2.92
N VAL A 574 28.13 12.45 3.38
CA VAL A 574 29.14 11.99 4.33
C VAL A 574 30.01 10.95 3.63
N ARG A 575 31.29 11.27 3.46
CA ARG A 575 32.25 10.46 2.72
C ARG A 575 33.22 9.76 3.64
N GLN A 576 33.57 8.55 3.28
CA GLN A 576 34.67 7.82 3.89
C GLN A 576 35.97 8.20 3.15
N VAL A 577 36.93 8.72 3.87
CA VAL A 577 38.25 9.13 3.34
C VAL A 577 39.34 8.44 4.12
N LYS A 578 40.55 8.36 3.54
CA LYS A 578 41.76 7.95 4.29
C LYS A 578 42.51 9.21 4.72
N THR A 579 42.92 9.27 5.99
CA THR A 579 43.83 10.31 6.50
C THR A 579 45.22 10.12 5.92
N GLY A 580 46.10 11.10 6.10
CA GLY A 580 47.50 10.99 5.70
C GLY A 580 48.24 9.78 6.28
N ASP A 581 47.80 9.30 7.43
CA ASP A 581 48.31 8.10 8.12
C ASP A 581 47.63 6.81 7.70
N GLY A 582 46.75 6.88 6.67
CA GLY A 582 46.03 5.73 6.10
C GLY A 582 44.82 5.25 6.89
N HIS A 583 44.44 5.90 7.98
CA HIS A 583 43.29 5.54 8.80
C HIS A 583 41.96 6.05 8.19
N PRO A 584 40.83 5.36 8.36
CA PRO A 584 39.54 5.83 7.89
C PRO A 584 39.06 7.05 8.69
N ALA A 585 38.43 8.00 8.00
CA ALA A 585 37.75 9.16 8.58
C ALA A 585 36.50 9.52 7.80
N LEU A 586 35.54 10.15 8.46
CA LEU A 586 34.35 10.71 7.80
C LEU A 586 34.58 12.20 7.51
N LYS A 587 34.18 12.63 6.31
CA LYS A 587 34.22 14.03 5.86
C LYS A 587 32.82 14.43 5.38
N VAL A 588 32.29 15.50 5.96
CA VAL A 588 30.99 16.06 5.62
C VAL A 588 31.14 17.20 4.62
N GLY A 589 30.29 17.24 3.59
CA GLY A 589 30.19 18.33 2.61
C GLY A 589 30.11 17.87 1.17
N ASP A 590 29.69 18.78 0.29
CA ASP A 590 29.35 18.51 -1.13
C ASP A 590 30.52 18.73 -2.09
N SER A 591 31.77 18.84 -1.61
CA SER A 591 32.94 18.93 -2.49
C SER A 591 33.03 17.70 -3.40
N PRO A 592 33.53 17.82 -4.63
CA PRO A 592 33.72 16.67 -5.52
C PRO A 592 34.52 15.56 -4.85
N THR A 593 34.14 14.31 -5.10
CA THR A 593 34.88 13.14 -4.61
C THR A 593 36.27 13.11 -5.22
N GLY A 594 37.31 13.15 -4.37
CA GLY A 594 38.68 12.88 -4.79
C GLY A 594 38.89 11.40 -5.12
N ALA A 595 40.03 11.08 -5.74
CA ALA A 595 40.40 9.68 -5.98
C ALA A 595 40.52 8.92 -4.64
N GLY A 596 39.71 7.87 -4.45
CA GLY A 596 39.67 7.05 -3.23
C GLY A 596 38.67 7.50 -2.15
N GLU A 597 37.82 8.50 -2.43
CA GLU A 597 36.72 8.91 -1.56
C GLU A 597 35.40 8.23 -2.01
N GLU A 598 34.66 7.65 -1.08
CA GLU A 598 33.35 7.05 -1.35
C GLU A 598 32.28 7.68 -0.45
N ILE A 599 31.09 7.93 -1.01
CA ILE A 599 29.93 8.38 -0.23
C ILE A 599 29.46 7.20 0.60
N ALA A 600 29.61 7.32 1.92
CA ALA A 600 29.12 6.32 2.88
C ALA A 600 27.61 6.42 3.07
N PHE A 601 27.07 7.64 3.23
CA PHE A 601 25.66 7.93 3.41
C PHE A 601 25.37 9.43 3.23
N TYR A 602 24.07 9.80 3.28
CA TYR A 602 23.63 11.21 3.33
C TYR A 602 22.96 11.48 4.68
N ALA A 603 23.29 12.62 5.29
CA ALA A 603 22.84 13.03 6.60
C ALA A 603 22.16 14.40 6.56
N LEU A 604 21.46 14.79 7.63
CA LEU A 604 20.96 16.14 7.76
C LEU A 604 22.08 17.06 8.27
N PRO A 605 22.16 18.31 7.78
CA PRO A 605 23.11 19.29 8.30
C PRO A 605 22.72 19.71 9.73
N LEU A 606 23.72 20.21 10.49
CA LEU A 606 23.53 20.60 11.90
C LEU A 606 22.59 21.79 12.10
N ASP A 607 22.47 22.66 11.11
CA ASP A 607 21.64 23.86 11.06
C ASP A 607 20.23 23.61 10.55
N THR A 608 19.82 22.34 10.44
CA THR A 608 18.44 21.98 10.05
C THR A 608 17.43 22.68 10.97
N GLU A 609 16.61 23.58 10.41
CA GLU A 609 15.68 24.44 11.17
C GLU A 609 14.63 23.64 11.94
N HIS A 610 14.07 22.61 11.32
CA HIS A 610 13.05 21.74 11.92
C HIS A 610 13.65 20.36 12.23
N ARG A 611 14.24 20.22 13.42
CA ARG A 611 14.79 18.93 13.85
C ARG A 611 13.66 17.92 14.07
N LEU A 612 13.73 16.84 13.29
CA LEU A 612 12.85 15.68 13.48
C LEU A 612 13.13 15.06 14.86
N LYS A 613 12.10 14.54 15.53
CA LYS A 613 12.27 13.92 16.87
C LYS A 613 13.06 12.61 16.83
N THR A 614 13.22 12.04 15.65
CA THR A 614 13.92 10.78 15.40
C THR A 614 15.41 10.95 15.11
N VAL A 615 15.89 12.17 14.89
CA VAL A 615 17.29 12.42 14.60
C VAL A 615 18.11 12.76 15.84
N GLN A 616 19.40 12.47 15.75
CA GLN A 616 20.38 12.71 16.81
C GLN A 616 21.74 13.08 16.21
N PRO A 617 22.60 13.79 16.96
CA PRO A 617 23.92 14.14 16.51
C PRO A 617 24.83 12.92 16.34
N LEU A 618 25.71 12.95 15.32
CA LEU A 618 26.83 12.04 15.16
C LEU A 618 28.10 12.76 15.61
N TYR A 619 28.77 12.24 16.65
CA TYR A 619 29.99 12.80 17.22
C TYR A 619 31.21 12.10 16.66
N GLU A 620 32.29 12.87 16.49
CA GLU A 620 33.63 12.37 16.22
C GLU A 620 34.43 12.29 17.52
N PHE A 621 35.21 11.21 17.68
CA PHE A 621 36.19 10.99 18.73
C PHE A 621 37.53 10.75 18.06
N SER A 622 38.58 11.35 18.59
CA SER A 622 39.95 11.23 18.06
C SER A 622 40.94 10.74 19.11
N ARG A 623 41.89 9.96 18.67
CA ARG A 623 43.00 9.50 19.51
C ARG A 623 44.31 10.16 19.04
N ALA A 624 44.86 11.04 19.88
CA ALA A 624 46.04 11.85 19.51
C ALA A 624 47.28 11.00 19.22
N LYS A 625 47.42 9.83 19.86
CA LYS A 625 48.59 8.95 19.72
C LYS A 625 48.87 8.50 18.28
N ASP A 626 47.85 8.24 17.51
CA ASP A 626 47.92 7.63 16.16
C ASP A 626 46.93 8.24 15.17
N ASN A 627 46.33 9.39 15.50
CA ASN A 627 45.38 10.12 14.69
C ASN A 627 44.15 9.28 14.21
N ARG A 628 43.84 8.20 14.93
CA ARG A 628 42.66 7.39 14.65
C ARG A 628 41.38 8.11 15.06
N ARG A 629 40.29 7.86 14.33
CA ARG A 629 38.97 8.45 14.57
C ARG A 629 37.94 7.36 14.79
N ALA A 630 36.94 7.68 15.60
CA ALA A 630 35.77 6.85 15.85
C ALA A 630 34.53 7.75 15.87
N TYR A 631 33.34 7.18 15.60
CA TYR A 631 32.11 7.94 15.49
C TYR A 631 30.99 7.26 16.26
N SER A 632 30.27 8.02 17.07
CA SER A 632 29.14 7.51 17.85
C SER A 632 28.03 8.54 17.95
N THR A 633 26.81 8.06 18.03
CA THR A 633 25.64 8.88 18.36
C THR A 633 25.47 9.08 19.87
N ASP A 634 26.22 8.32 20.68
CA ASP A 634 26.32 8.50 22.12
C ASP A 634 27.43 9.51 22.44
N PRO A 635 27.13 10.69 23.03
CA PRO A 635 28.11 11.68 23.39
C PRO A 635 29.05 11.24 24.52
N SER A 636 28.68 10.20 25.26
CA SER A 636 29.47 9.60 26.37
C SER A 636 30.31 8.40 25.94
N TRP A 637 30.25 8.01 24.64
CA TRP A 637 31.06 6.92 24.13
C TRP A 637 32.55 7.12 24.49
N SER A 638 33.19 6.08 24.93
CA SER A 638 34.59 6.13 25.31
C SER A 638 35.35 4.87 24.91
N ALA A 639 36.61 5.03 24.55
CA ALA A 639 37.60 3.97 24.35
C ALA A 639 38.96 4.48 24.77
N PRO A 640 39.94 3.61 25.13
CA PRO A 640 41.24 4.03 25.62
C PRO A 640 41.95 5.02 24.70
N GLY A 641 42.19 6.23 25.21
CA GLY A 641 42.91 7.30 24.54
C GLY A 641 42.12 8.09 23.50
N PHE A 642 40.78 7.87 23.39
CA PHE A 642 39.91 8.66 22.54
C PHE A 642 39.23 9.76 23.33
N ASP A 643 39.29 10.97 22.78
CA ASP A 643 38.60 12.15 23.28
C ASP A 643 37.59 12.65 22.24
N ARG A 644 36.45 13.22 22.67
CA ARG A 644 35.46 13.78 21.79
C ARG A 644 35.99 15.03 21.08
N SER A 645 35.93 15.04 19.74
CA SER A 645 36.47 16.10 18.88
C SER A 645 35.46 17.24 18.69
N GLY A 646 35.18 18.02 19.75
CA GLY A 646 34.41 19.26 19.62
C GLY A 646 32.91 19.08 19.29
N ARG A 647 32.42 19.75 18.21
CA ARG A 647 31.01 19.72 17.78
C ARG A 647 30.66 18.44 17.02
N PRO A 648 29.37 18.01 17.04
CA PRO A 648 28.91 16.94 16.15
C PRO A 648 29.22 17.25 14.69
N ILE A 649 29.34 16.21 13.85
CA ILE A 649 29.63 16.37 12.41
C ILE A 649 28.37 16.50 11.53
N CYS A 650 27.30 15.83 11.90
CA CYS A 650 26.00 15.87 11.19
C CYS A 650 24.88 15.31 12.09
N LEU A 651 23.65 15.27 11.57
CA LEU A 651 22.50 14.62 12.21
C LEU A 651 22.11 13.35 11.45
N VAL A 652 21.88 12.25 12.18
CA VAL A 652 21.48 10.94 11.66
C VAL A 652 20.24 10.43 12.40
N TRP A 653 19.49 9.47 11.85
CA TRP A 653 18.34 8.89 12.53
C TRP A 653 18.76 7.82 13.53
N ARG A 654 18.06 7.79 14.66
CA ARG A 654 18.31 6.83 15.74
C ARG A 654 18.13 5.39 15.27
N ASN A 655 18.93 4.48 15.79
CA ASN A 655 18.57 3.07 15.83
C ASN A 655 17.71 2.83 17.09
N PRO A 656 16.40 2.52 16.97
CA PRO A 656 15.51 2.38 18.12
C PRO A 656 15.79 1.15 18.98
N GLY A 657 16.72 0.30 18.60
CA GLY A 657 17.16 -0.88 19.34
C GLY A 657 18.08 -1.75 18.49
N PRO A 658 18.74 -2.77 19.06
CA PRO A 658 19.57 -3.67 18.31
C PRO A 658 18.73 -4.37 17.24
N LYS A 659 18.89 -3.98 15.97
CA LYS A 659 18.19 -4.58 14.85
C LYS A 659 19.09 -5.64 14.22
N ILE A 660 18.52 -6.81 14.06
CA ILE A 660 19.10 -7.87 13.26
C ILE A 660 18.68 -7.59 11.81
N LEU A 661 19.63 -7.71 10.88
CA LEU A 661 19.30 -7.84 9.47
C LEU A 661 18.92 -9.30 9.24
N PRO A 662 17.65 -9.60 9.00
CA PRO A 662 17.21 -10.97 8.84
C PRO A 662 17.71 -11.60 7.54
#